data_d0bbabae8fe1c4cfa019704fb61c04b8
#
_entry.id   d0bbabae8fe1c4cfa019704fb61c04b8
#
_cell.length_a   1.000
_cell.length_b   1.000
_cell.length_c   1.000
_cell.angle_alpha   90.00
_cell.angle_beta   90.00
_cell.angle_gamma   90.00
#
_symmetry.space_group_name_H-M   'P 1'
#
loop_
_entity.id
_entity.type
_entity.pdbx_description
1 polymer ?
#
loop_
_entity_poly.entity_id
_entity_poly.type
_entity_poly.pdbx_seq_one_letter_code
_entity_poly.pdbx_strand_id
1 'polypeptide(L)'
;MVATPPKPSTDNSISAFGKARSTVEGAPLNAEELRKIHAYWRACNYLAIGMIYLRDNPLLRSPLKIEQIKHRLLGHWGTSPGLSFVYTHLNRLIKQQDLNMIFLAGPGHGAPGVLASTYLEGTYSEIYPDKSEDEEGLKRFFQQFSFPGGIGSHCTPETPGSINEGGELGYSISHAYGAAYDNPDLIVAVMVGDGEAETGPLATAWHSNKFINPIRDGAVLPILHLNGYKINNPTILARISHQELESLFKGYGYTPYFVEGSDPETMHQAIAATLDHCITEIKQIQASERSTGVAKRACWPMIILRSPKGWTCPKEIDGHKLEGFWRAHQVPVLDVAKNEGHFQILEQWMRSYKPEELFDTRGKLIPELKDLAPQGNRRMGANPIANAGMVRKELRMPDFRQYGVEVTNPGNIEVENTTPLGVFLRDIMQMNMDNFRVFSPDENTSNKLSAIYEVSKKFWLAEYFPEDQDGGELASDGRVMEMLSEHTLEGWLEGYVLTGRHGFFSTYESFVHIIDSMINQHCKWLEICKHIPWRAAISSVNLLITSTVWRQDHNGFTHQDPGFLDVVLNKSPEITRIYLPPDVNSLLSVADHCLRSVDYVNVIVCDKQLHLQYMDMDAAIKHCTKGLGIWDWASTDLTFHGMWKGSSGSRELVANH
;
A
#
# COMPACT_ATOMS: atom_id res chain seq x y z
N MET A 1 -44.77 -14.73 -5.20
CA MET A 1 -44.17 -15.80 -4.38
C MET A 1 -42.77 -15.29 -4.02
N VAL A 2 -42.56 -14.97 -2.75
CA VAL A 2 -41.21 -14.62 -2.25
C VAL A 2 -40.45 -15.93 -2.16
N ALA A 3 -39.36 -16.07 -2.92
CA ALA A 3 -38.51 -17.26 -2.87
C ALA A 3 -37.96 -17.41 -1.44
N THR A 4 -38.22 -18.56 -0.84
CA THR A 4 -37.64 -18.91 0.47
C THR A 4 -36.11 -18.92 0.31
N PRO A 5 -35.36 -18.21 1.16
CA PRO A 5 -33.90 -18.26 1.06
C PRO A 5 -33.42 -19.71 1.23
N PRO A 6 -32.39 -20.14 0.48
CA PRO A 6 -31.86 -21.49 0.59
C PRO A 6 -31.39 -21.74 2.04
N LYS A 7 -31.69 -22.94 2.55
CA LYS A 7 -31.21 -23.36 3.86
C LYS A 7 -29.70 -23.23 3.91
N PRO A 8 -29.11 -22.72 5.02
CA PRO A 8 -27.68 -22.67 5.18
C PRO A 8 -27.09 -24.07 4.97
N SER A 9 -26.05 -24.18 4.15
CA SER A 9 -25.27 -25.42 4.04
C SER A 9 -24.73 -25.78 5.43
N THR A 10 -25.01 -26.99 5.89
CA THR A 10 -24.45 -27.56 7.11
C THR A 10 -23.05 -28.15 6.89
N ASP A 11 -22.38 -27.76 5.82
CA ASP A 11 -21.06 -28.23 5.48
C ASP A 11 -20.02 -27.69 6.48
N ASN A 12 -19.59 -28.55 7.41
CA ASN A 12 -18.55 -28.26 8.38
C ASN A 12 -17.17 -27.95 7.74
N SER A 13 -17.01 -28.18 6.44
CA SER A 13 -15.77 -27.93 5.71
C SER A 13 -15.40 -26.45 5.64
N ILE A 14 -16.37 -25.54 5.78
CA ILE A 14 -16.13 -24.08 5.73
C ILE A 14 -16.10 -23.39 7.10
N SER A 15 -16.05 -24.14 8.19
CA SER A 15 -16.02 -23.57 9.54
C SER A 15 -14.67 -22.95 9.88
N ALA A 16 -14.66 -21.74 10.45
CA ALA A 16 -13.50 -21.10 11.03
C ALA A 16 -13.12 -21.65 12.41
N PHE A 17 -13.82 -22.66 12.93
CA PHE A 17 -13.64 -23.16 14.29
C PHE A 17 -13.13 -24.61 14.30
N GLY A 18 -12.47 -24.97 15.40
CA GLY A 18 -11.94 -26.32 15.65
C GLY A 18 -10.51 -26.51 15.19
N LYS A 19 -10.11 -27.77 15.05
CA LYS A 19 -8.77 -28.16 14.55
C LYS A 19 -8.56 -27.66 13.13
N ALA A 20 -7.30 -27.35 12.81
CA ALA A 20 -6.95 -26.88 11.49
C ALA A 20 -7.26 -27.90 10.39
N ARG A 21 -7.74 -27.38 9.28
CA ARG A 21 -7.84 -28.05 7.98
C ARG A 21 -6.98 -27.25 7.02
N SER A 22 -6.19 -27.93 6.22
CA SER A 22 -5.20 -27.31 5.36
C SER A 22 -5.07 -28.08 4.04
N THR A 23 -4.90 -27.34 2.94
CA THR A 23 -4.58 -27.94 1.63
C THR A 23 -3.19 -28.57 1.64
N VAL A 24 -2.24 -27.94 2.35
CA VAL A 24 -0.88 -28.46 2.53
C VAL A 24 -0.82 -29.24 3.83
N GLU A 25 -0.51 -30.52 3.74
CA GLU A 25 -0.33 -31.36 4.90
C GLU A 25 1.07 -31.18 5.50
N GLY A 26 1.19 -31.33 6.81
CA GLY A 26 2.48 -31.31 7.52
C GLY A 26 2.39 -30.70 8.92
N ALA A 27 3.41 -31.00 9.71
CA ALA A 27 3.61 -30.48 11.08
C ALA A 27 5.10 -30.14 11.25
N PRO A 28 5.60 -29.08 10.59
CA PRO A 28 7.04 -28.80 10.52
C PRO A 28 7.63 -28.28 11.84
N LEU A 29 6.79 -27.82 12.78
CA LEU A 29 7.24 -27.29 14.05
C LEU A 29 7.41 -28.41 15.07
N ASN A 30 8.59 -28.56 15.68
CA ASN A 30 8.75 -29.41 16.83
C ASN A 30 8.02 -28.82 18.06
N ALA A 31 7.93 -29.59 19.15
CA ALA A 31 7.17 -29.18 20.33
C ALA A 31 7.69 -27.89 20.97
N GLU A 32 8.99 -27.64 20.95
CA GLU A 32 9.61 -26.44 21.50
C GLU A 32 9.34 -25.22 20.60
N GLU A 33 9.51 -25.37 19.29
CA GLU A 33 9.18 -24.31 18.31
C GLU A 33 7.72 -23.93 18.38
N LEU A 34 6.82 -24.91 18.42
CA LEU A 34 5.39 -24.68 18.56
C LEU A 34 5.05 -23.89 19.83
N ARG A 35 5.63 -24.32 20.98
CA ARG A 35 5.45 -23.62 22.25
C ARG A 35 5.92 -22.15 22.16
N LYS A 36 7.11 -21.90 21.60
CA LYS A 36 7.68 -20.56 21.46
C LYS A 36 6.87 -19.68 20.51
N ILE A 37 6.50 -20.18 19.34
CA ILE A 37 5.69 -19.45 18.35
C ILE A 37 4.33 -19.10 18.95
N HIS A 38 3.67 -20.04 19.62
CA HIS A 38 2.41 -19.77 20.30
C HIS A 38 2.56 -18.72 21.42
N ALA A 39 3.63 -18.80 22.21
CA ALA A 39 3.91 -17.81 23.25
C ALA A 39 4.18 -16.41 22.66
N TYR A 40 4.93 -16.32 21.56
CA TYR A 40 5.17 -15.04 20.87
C TYR A 40 3.87 -14.44 20.34
N TRP A 41 3.00 -15.24 19.72
CA TRP A 41 1.69 -14.79 19.27
C TRP A 41 0.79 -14.35 20.44
N ARG A 42 0.81 -15.04 21.58
CA ARG A 42 0.15 -14.59 22.81
C ARG A 42 0.67 -13.22 23.26
N ALA A 43 1.98 -13.01 23.19
CA ALA A 43 2.58 -11.72 23.54
C ALA A 43 2.08 -10.60 22.59
N CYS A 44 2.04 -10.82 21.27
CA CYS A 44 1.45 -9.87 20.32
C CYS A 44 0.00 -9.52 20.67
N ASN A 45 -0.82 -10.53 20.94
CA ASN A 45 -2.23 -10.33 21.28
C ASN A 45 -2.40 -9.62 22.63
N TYR A 46 -1.58 -9.93 23.60
CA TYR A 46 -1.56 -9.24 24.90
C TYR A 46 -1.25 -7.73 24.74
N LEU A 47 -0.21 -7.39 23.97
CA LEU A 47 0.12 -5.99 23.68
C LEU A 47 -0.99 -5.30 22.89
N ALA A 48 -1.61 -5.97 21.94
CA ALA A 48 -2.73 -5.42 21.18
C ALA A 48 -3.93 -5.07 22.05
N ILE A 49 -4.29 -5.93 23.02
CA ILE A 49 -5.33 -5.62 24.01
C ILE A 49 -4.89 -4.47 24.91
N GLY A 50 -3.65 -4.50 25.40
CA GLY A 50 -3.09 -3.45 26.24
C GLY A 50 -3.21 -2.06 25.58
N MET A 51 -2.89 -1.95 24.29
CA MET A 51 -3.08 -0.71 23.51
C MET A 51 -4.52 -0.25 23.45
N ILE A 52 -5.49 -1.15 23.37
CA ILE A 52 -6.91 -0.79 23.30
C ILE A 52 -7.43 -0.32 24.67
N TYR A 53 -7.04 -0.99 25.76
CA TYR A 53 -7.70 -0.81 27.06
C TYR A 53 -6.87 -0.11 28.12
N LEU A 54 -5.55 -0.34 28.19
CA LEU A 54 -4.75 0.05 29.34
C LEU A 54 -4.07 1.42 29.19
N ARG A 55 -4.04 2.17 30.28
CA ARG A 55 -3.18 3.34 30.45
C ARG A 55 -2.14 3.18 31.57
N ASP A 56 -2.25 2.12 32.37
CA ASP A 56 -1.33 1.81 33.47
C ASP A 56 -1.34 0.30 33.77
N ASN A 57 -0.42 -0.19 34.64
CA ASN A 57 -0.28 -1.60 35.01
C ASN A 57 -0.13 -2.53 33.77
N PRO A 58 0.81 -2.24 32.87
CA PRO A 58 0.86 -2.85 31.52
C PRO A 58 1.07 -4.37 31.55
N LEU A 59 1.54 -4.95 32.64
CA LEU A 59 1.81 -6.39 32.78
C LEU A 59 0.90 -7.07 33.83
N LEU A 60 -0.14 -6.39 34.32
CA LEU A 60 -1.08 -6.90 35.33
C LEU A 60 -0.38 -7.48 36.58
N ARG A 61 0.72 -6.84 37.02
CA ARG A 61 1.47 -7.27 38.22
C ARG A 61 0.68 -7.13 39.52
N SER A 62 -0.36 -6.33 39.50
CA SER A 62 -1.38 -6.22 40.54
C SER A 62 -2.76 -6.45 39.97
N PRO A 63 -3.80 -6.71 40.74
CA PRO A 63 -5.18 -6.75 40.26
C PRO A 63 -5.50 -5.46 39.50
N LEU A 64 -6.21 -5.61 38.38
CA LEU A 64 -6.59 -4.49 37.54
C LEU A 64 -7.51 -3.53 38.33
N LYS A 65 -7.42 -2.25 38.06
CA LYS A 65 -8.25 -1.20 38.62
C LYS A 65 -8.87 -0.35 37.52
N ILE A 66 -10.06 0.21 37.78
CA ILE A 66 -10.77 1.02 36.78
C ILE A 66 -9.95 2.24 36.36
N GLU A 67 -9.20 2.85 37.29
CA GLU A 67 -8.33 4.00 37.02
C GLU A 67 -7.17 3.67 36.05
N GLN A 68 -6.89 2.39 35.81
CA GLN A 68 -5.87 1.92 34.90
C GLN A 68 -6.40 1.70 33.48
N ILE A 69 -7.73 1.82 33.30
CA ILE A 69 -8.38 1.71 32.00
C ILE A 69 -8.44 3.08 31.33
N LYS A 70 -8.30 3.14 30.01
CA LYS A 70 -8.49 4.34 29.22
C LYS A 70 -9.95 4.85 29.33
N HIS A 71 -10.13 6.16 29.40
CA HIS A 71 -11.46 6.76 29.39
C HIS A 71 -12.20 6.58 28.05
N ARG A 72 -11.46 6.57 26.96
CA ARG A 72 -11.95 6.31 25.60
C ARG A 72 -11.29 5.04 25.07
N LEU A 73 -12.10 4.01 24.87
CA LEU A 73 -11.65 2.77 24.27
C LEU A 73 -11.79 2.89 22.74
N LEU A 74 -10.69 2.68 22.03
CA LEU A 74 -10.68 2.67 20.56
C LEU A 74 -9.58 1.74 20.06
N GLY A 75 -9.91 0.97 19.04
CA GLY A 75 -9.06 0.02 18.35
C GLY A 75 -9.90 -1.09 17.75
N HIS A 76 -9.30 -1.90 16.87
CA HIS A 76 -10.03 -2.94 16.16
C HIS A 76 -9.39 -4.30 16.45
N TRP A 77 -10.01 -5.02 17.38
CA TRP A 77 -9.56 -6.36 17.74
C TRP A 77 -9.82 -7.38 16.64
N GLY A 78 -10.93 -7.22 15.90
CA GLY A 78 -11.51 -8.24 15.03
C GLY A 78 -10.55 -8.92 14.06
N THR A 79 -9.58 -8.20 13.52
CA THR A 79 -8.56 -8.72 12.59
C THR A 79 -7.16 -8.77 13.18
N SER A 80 -6.89 -8.10 14.30
CA SER A 80 -5.55 -8.00 14.91
C SER A 80 -4.90 -9.36 15.20
N PRO A 81 -5.60 -10.38 15.75
CA PRO A 81 -4.99 -11.69 16.00
C PRO A 81 -4.57 -12.43 14.74
N GLY A 82 -5.30 -12.27 13.63
CA GLY A 82 -4.92 -12.86 12.35
C GLY A 82 -3.67 -12.20 11.76
N LEU A 83 -3.58 -10.86 11.85
CA LEU A 83 -2.39 -10.12 11.40
C LEU A 83 -1.14 -10.52 12.18
N SER A 84 -1.20 -10.51 13.51
CA SER A 84 -0.07 -10.91 14.36
C SER A 84 0.28 -12.39 14.20
N PHE A 85 -0.70 -13.27 13.93
CA PHE A 85 -0.50 -14.68 13.66
C PHE A 85 0.38 -14.89 12.41
N VAL A 86 0.01 -14.26 11.31
CA VAL A 86 0.77 -14.33 10.06
C VAL A 86 2.15 -13.69 10.24
N TYR A 87 2.22 -12.50 10.84
CA TYR A 87 3.49 -11.79 11.08
C TYR A 87 4.49 -12.65 11.87
N THR A 88 4.03 -13.35 12.91
CA THR A 88 4.86 -14.25 13.72
C THR A 88 5.48 -15.37 12.87
N HIS A 89 4.70 -15.97 11.98
CA HIS A 89 5.20 -17.04 11.10
C HIS A 89 6.11 -16.53 9.98
N LEU A 90 5.87 -15.31 9.48
CA LEU A 90 6.79 -14.67 8.53
C LEU A 90 8.15 -14.39 9.20
N ASN A 91 8.18 -13.94 10.45
CA ASN A 91 9.43 -13.79 11.21
C ASN A 91 10.22 -15.12 11.29
N ARG A 92 9.53 -16.24 11.55
CA ARG A 92 10.15 -17.59 11.51
C ARG A 92 10.82 -17.87 10.17
N LEU A 93 10.08 -17.64 9.07
CA LEU A 93 10.59 -17.89 7.72
C LEU A 93 11.78 -17.00 7.36
N ILE A 94 11.67 -15.71 7.65
CA ILE A 94 12.76 -14.74 7.39
C ILE A 94 14.03 -15.21 8.11
N LYS A 95 13.91 -15.59 9.39
CA LYS A 95 15.04 -16.03 10.17
C LYS A 95 15.64 -17.35 9.66
N GLN A 96 14.81 -18.32 9.28
CA GLN A 96 15.27 -19.63 8.81
C GLN A 96 15.92 -19.57 7.42
N GLN A 97 15.47 -18.70 6.54
CA GLN A 97 15.84 -18.68 5.13
C GLN A 97 16.52 -17.39 4.66
N ASP A 98 16.81 -16.46 5.59
CA ASP A 98 17.38 -15.13 5.34
C ASP A 98 16.60 -14.32 4.28
N LEU A 99 15.26 -14.35 4.34
CA LEU A 99 14.41 -13.70 3.35
C LEU A 99 14.43 -12.18 3.50
N ASN A 100 14.32 -11.49 2.37
CA ASN A 100 14.06 -10.06 2.33
C ASN A 100 12.55 -9.85 2.14
N MET A 101 11.85 -9.48 3.21
CA MET A 101 10.39 -9.36 3.19
C MET A 101 9.92 -8.03 3.78
N ILE A 102 8.79 -7.56 3.27
CA ILE A 102 7.95 -6.53 3.92
C ILE A 102 6.54 -7.07 4.09
N PHE A 103 5.80 -6.50 5.04
CA PHE A 103 4.44 -6.90 5.37
C PHE A 103 3.46 -5.74 5.14
N LEU A 104 2.47 -5.95 4.30
CA LEU A 104 1.39 -5.01 4.06
C LEU A 104 0.10 -5.48 4.73
N ALA A 105 -0.45 -4.62 5.58
CA ALA A 105 -1.74 -4.85 6.21
C ALA A 105 -2.84 -4.12 5.44
N GLY A 106 -3.56 -4.82 4.55
CA GLY A 106 -4.74 -4.29 3.88
C GLY A 106 -5.81 -3.87 4.88
N PRO A 107 -6.23 -4.74 5.84
CA PRO A 107 -7.09 -4.31 6.92
C PRO A 107 -6.31 -3.49 7.97
N GLY A 108 -5.86 -2.29 7.60
CA GLY A 108 -4.99 -1.44 8.43
C GLY A 108 -5.60 -1.02 9.76
N HIS A 109 -6.93 -1.12 9.92
CA HIS A 109 -7.58 -0.99 11.22
C HIS A 109 -7.12 -2.04 12.25
N GLY A 110 -6.51 -3.16 11.80
CA GLY A 110 -5.83 -4.12 12.67
C GLY A 110 -4.46 -3.66 13.18
N ALA A 111 -4.15 -2.36 13.14
CA ALA A 111 -2.90 -1.78 13.62
C ALA A 111 -2.43 -2.30 14.98
N PRO A 112 -3.28 -2.60 15.99
CA PRO A 112 -2.80 -3.18 17.23
C PRO A 112 -1.97 -4.45 17.05
N GLY A 113 -2.35 -5.33 16.10
CA GLY A 113 -1.59 -6.54 15.79
C GLY A 113 -0.24 -6.25 15.13
N VAL A 114 -0.18 -5.28 14.21
CA VAL A 114 1.05 -4.88 13.52
C VAL A 114 2.00 -4.14 14.46
N LEU A 115 1.51 -3.18 15.22
CA LEU A 115 2.29 -2.41 16.20
C LEU A 115 2.88 -3.31 17.29
N ALA A 116 2.08 -4.26 17.80
CA ALA A 116 2.57 -5.26 18.74
C ALA A 116 3.73 -6.08 18.15
N SER A 117 3.60 -6.49 16.90
CA SER A 117 4.64 -7.26 16.21
C SER A 117 5.93 -6.46 16.01
N THR A 118 5.83 -5.20 15.57
CA THR A 118 7.00 -4.30 15.39
C THR A 118 7.65 -3.93 16.73
N TYR A 119 6.87 -3.83 17.81
CA TYR A 119 7.41 -3.62 19.15
C TYR A 119 8.20 -4.85 19.63
N LEU A 120 7.64 -6.06 19.51
CA LEU A 120 8.29 -7.28 19.98
C LEU A 120 9.53 -7.65 19.15
N GLU A 121 9.59 -7.32 17.88
CA GLU A 121 10.83 -7.47 17.10
C GLU A 121 11.91 -6.43 17.43
N GLY A 122 11.55 -5.37 18.16
CA GLY A 122 12.45 -4.31 18.64
C GLY A 122 12.53 -3.07 17.77
N THR A 123 11.99 -3.10 16.56
CA THR A 123 12.05 -1.96 15.63
C THR A 123 11.34 -0.73 16.20
N TYR A 124 10.18 -0.93 16.84
CA TYR A 124 9.41 0.19 17.37
C TYR A 124 10.19 0.99 18.42
N SER A 125 10.85 0.30 19.37
CA SER A 125 11.63 0.93 20.43
C SER A 125 12.94 1.56 19.94
N GLU A 126 13.52 1.04 18.86
CA GLU A 126 14.68 1.69 18.20
C GLU A 126 14.31 3.02 17.57
N ILE A 127 13.14 3.11 16.97
CA ILE A 127 12.62 4.32 16.31
C ILE A 127 12.06 5.32 17.33
N TYR A 128 11.39 4.81 18.36
CA TYR A 128 10.76 5.58 19.44
C TYR A 128 11.35 5.19 20.81
N PRO A 129 12.54 5.70 21.18
CA PRO A 129 13.26 5.26 22.37
C PRO A 129 12.53 5.47 23.69
N ASP A 130 11.57 6.39 23.73
CA ASP A 130 10.71 6.62 24.88
C ASP A 130 9.66 5.50 25.09
N LYS A 131 9.48 4.61 24.11
CA LYS A 131 8.70 3.37 24.20
C LYS A 131 9.67 2.19 24.28
N SER A 132 10.57 2.24 25.25
CA SER A 132 11.60 1.21 25.47
C SER A 132 11.01 -0.17 25.74
N GLU A 133 11.82 -1.22 25.52
CA GLU A 133 11.44 -2.59 25.84
C GLU A 133 11.57 -2.86 27.35
N ASP A 134 10.69 -2.24 28.14
CA ASP A 134 10.56 -2.38 29.59
C ASP A 134 9.14 -1.99 30.04
N GLU A 135 8.83 -2.12 31.31
CA GLU A 135 7.48 -1.86 31.82
C GLU A 135 7.02 -0.41 31.64
N GLU A 136 7.92 0.56 31.81
CA GLU A 136 7.59 1.98 31.58
C GLU A 136 7.40 2.30 30.11
N GLY A 137 8.24 1.74 29.23
CA GLY A 137 8.09 1.87 27.79
C GLY A 137 6.80 1.21 27.28
N LEU A 138 6.43 0.03 27.80
CA LEU A 138 5.15 -0.61 27.51
C LEU A 138 3.97 0.25 27.95
N LYS A 139 4.03 0.87 29.11
CA LYS A 139 3.00 1.80 29.58
C LYS A 139 2.81 2.96 28.61
N ARG A 140 3.91 3.59 28.18
CA ARG A 140 3.87 4.69 27.20
C ARG A 140 3.37 4.22 25.84
N PHE A 141 3.79 3.02 25.41
CA PHE A 141 3.34 2.39 24.17
C PHE A 141 1.81 2.16 24.18
N PHE A 142 1.24 1.72 25.30
CA PHE A 142 -0.21 1.58 25.42
C PHE A 142 -0.91 2.94 25.45
N GLN A 143 -0.39 3.89 26.24
CA GLN A 143 -1.00 5.21 26.41
C GLN A 143 -1.14 5.98 25.10
N GLN A 144 -0.12 5.96 24.23
CA GLN A 144 -0.12 6.73 23.00
C GLN A 144 -1.12 6.24 21.94
N PHE A 145 -1.50 4.96 21.99
CA PHE A 145 -2.36 4.36 20.97
C PHE A 145 -3.75 5.00 21.01
N SER A 146 -4.16 5.53 19.84
CA SER A 146 -5.46 6.19 19.65
C SER A 146 -5.73 7.35 20.63
N PHE A 147 -4.66 8.09 20.98
CA PHE A 147 -4.71 9.23 21.89
C PHE A 147 -4.17 10.48 21.19
N PRO A 148 -4.68 11.70 21.46
CA PRO A 148 -4.17 12.93 20.87
C PRO A 148 -2.66 13.11 21.10
N GLY A 149 -1.92 13.37 20.03
CA GLY A 149 -0.46 13.47 20.05
C GLY A 149 0.30 12.12 20.08
N GLY A 150 -0.43 11.01 20.02
CA GLY A 150 0.12 9.66 19.87
C GLY A 150 -0.10 9.11 18.46
N ILE A 151 -0.07 7.78 18.34
CA ILE A 151 -0.31 7.09 17.08
C ILE A 151 -1.81 6.82 16.85
N GLY A 152 -2.25 6.86 15.58
CA GLY A 152 -3.63 6.54 15.21
C GLY A 152 -4.02 5.08 15.43
N SER A 153 -5.33 4.79 15.29
CA SER A 153 -5.87 3.43 15.45
C SER A 153 -5.71 2.51 14.24
N HIS A 154 -5.18 3.03 13.14
CA HIS A 154 -4.90 2.32 11.87
C HIS A 154 -3.40 2.31 11.60
N CYS A 155 -2.96 1.45 10.68
CA CYS A 155 -1.61 1.55 10.14
C CYS A 155 -1.44 2.90 9.43
N THR A 156 -0.41 3.63 9.80
CA THR A 156 -0.10 4.98 9.35
C THR A 156 1.41 5.08 9.05
N PRO A 157 1.90 6.20 8.51
CA PRO A 157 3.34 6.41 8.32
C PRO A 157 4.18 6.24 9.58
N GLU A 158 3.62 6.49 10.77
CA GLU A 158 4.30 6.27 12.05
C GLU A 158 4.51 4.80 12.40
N THR A 159 3.82 3.87 11.70
CA THR A 159 4.00 2.44 11.88
C THR A 159 5.24 1.97 11.14
N PRO A 160 6.31 1.52 11.83
CA PRO A 160 7.52 1.03 11.16
C PRO A 160 7.21 -0.13 10.20
N GLY A 161 7.83 -0.09 9.01
CA GLY A 161 7.64 -1.12 7.99
C GLY A 161 6.36 -1.02 7.16
N SER A 162 5.42 -0.14 7.51
CA SER A 162 4.22 0.08 6.71
C SER A 162 4.52 1.01 5.52
N ILE A 163 4.01 0.63 4.35
CA ILE A 163 3.92 1.47 3.15
C ILE A 163 2.47 1.64 2.70
N ASN A 164 1.51 1.11 3.44
CA ASN A 164 0.10 1.16 3.12
C ASN A 164 -0.67 1.81 4.28
N GLU A 165 -1.38 2.88 3.98
CA GLU A 165 -2.33 3.50 4.89
C GLU A 165 -3.62 2.66 4.86
N GLY A 166 -4.06 2.19 6.00
CA GLY A 166 -5.11 1.17 6.06
C GLY A 166 -6.50 1.69 6.36
N GLY A 167 -6.76 2.98 6.24
CA GLY A 167 -8.07 3.59 6.44
C GLY A 167 -8.98 3.39 5.23
N GLU A 168 -8.49 3.70 4.05
CA GLU A 168 -9.16 3.46 2.78
C GLU A 168 -8.80 2.07 2.26
N LEU A 169 -9.82 1.25 1.97
CA LEU A 169 -9.62 -0.15 1.60
C LEU A 169 -9.62 -0.35 0.09
N GLY A 170 -8.87 -1.35 -0.37
CA GLY A 170 -8.88 -1.80 -1.76
C GLY A 170 -7.56 -1.64 -2.51
N TYR A 171 -6.53 -1.10 -1.89
CA TYR A 171 -5.26 -0.75 -2.57
C TYR A 171 -4.08 -1.64 -2.18
N SER A 172 -4.24 -2.51 -1.18
CA SER A 172 -3.12 -3.30 -0.64
C SER A 172 -2.46 -4.21 -1.66
N ILE A 173 -3.23 -4.88 -2.54
CA ILE A 173 -2.68 -5.77 -3.58
C ILE A 173 -1.91 -4.96 -4.63
N SER A 174 -2.46 -3.86 -5.14
CA SER A 174 -1.76 -3.03 -6.14
C SER A 174 -0.49 -2.42 -5.55
N HIS A 175 -0.51 -1.90 -4.32
CA HIS A 175 0.69 -1.44 -3.60
C HIS A 175 1.74 -2.56 -3.46
N ALA A 176 1.31 -3.78 -3.13
CA ALA A 176 2.23 -4.91 -2.99
C ALA A 176 2.94 -5.25 -4.31
N TYR A 177 2.22 -5.25 -5.42
CA TYR A 177 2.83 -5.48 -6.74
C TYR A 177 3.74 -4.32 -7.15
N GLY A 178 3.31 -3.07 -6.95
CA GLY A 178 4.16 -1.90 -7.16
C GLY A 178 5.47 -1.98 -6.39
N ALA A 179 5.42 -2.39 -5.11
CA ALA A 179 6.59 -2.58 -4.27
C ALA A 179 7.52 -3.70 -4.76
N ALA A 180 6.98 -4.74 -5.38
CA ALA A 180 7.75 -5.87 -5.90
C ALA A 180 8.47 -5.53 -7.22
N TYR A 181 7.98 -4.57 -8.01
CA TYR A 181 8.60 -4.20 -9.28
C TYR A 181 10.04 -3.73 -9.09
N ASP A 182 10.95 -4.28 -9.90
CA ASP A 182 12.39 -3.98 -9.89
C ASP A 182 13.10 -4.20 -8.52
N ASN A 183 12.52 -5.05 -7.67
CA ASN A 183 13.07 -5.49 -6.39
C ASN A 183 13.20 -7.02 -6.37
N PRO A 184 14.12 -7.62 -7.16
CA PRO A 184 14.14 -9.06 -7.46
C PRO A 184 14.24 -9.98 -6.24
N ASP A 185 14.82 -9.50 -5.14
CA ASP A 185 15.02 -10.28 -3.92
C ASP A 185 13.91 -10.04 -2.87
N LEU A 186 12.97 -9.14 -3.16
CA LEU A 186 11.90 -8.79 -2.25
C LEU A 186 10.73 -9.76 -2.36
N ILE A 187 10.23 -10.22 -1.22
CA ILE A 187 8.93 -10.87 -1.11
C ILE A 187 7.99 -9.94 -0.34
N VAL A 188 6.90 -9.54 -0.94
CA VAL A 188 5.87 -8.72 -0.31
C VAL A 188 4.76 -9.64 0.17
N ALA A 189 4.67 -9.85 1.48
CA ALA A 189 3.53 -10.53 2.08
C ALA A 189 2.41 -9.51 2.32
N VAL A 190 1.27 -9.71 1.68
CA VAL A 190 0.14 -8.78 1.80
C VAL A 190 -1.08 -9.51 2.37
N MET A 191 -1.56 -9.02 3.51
CA MET A 191 -2.78 -9.54 4.12
C MET A 191 -3.97 -8.72 3.62
N VAL A 192 -4.93 -9.40 2.99
CA VAL A 192 -6.15 -8.82 2.45
C VAL A 192 -7.31 -9.17 3.35
N GLY A 193 -8.07 -8.17 3.80
CA GLY A 193 -9.32 -8.42 4.53
C GLY A 193 -10.43 -8.90 3.61
N ASP A 194 -11.29 -9.79 4.11
CA ASP A 194 -12.44 -10.28 3.34
C ASP A 194 -13.44 -9.18 2.99
N GLY A 195 -13.57 -8.16 3.84
CA GLY A 195 -14.35 -6.95 3.51
C GLY A 195 -13.66 -6.07 2.48
N GLU A 196 -12.35 -5.93 2.54
CA GLU A 196 -11.54 -5.22 1.54
C GLU A 196 -11.65 -5.88 0.16
N ALA A 197 -11.70 -7.21 0.13
CA ALA A 197 -11.82 -7.99 -1.11
C ALA A 197 -13.15 -7.73 -1.88
N GLU A 198 -14.15 -7.08 -1.25
CA GLU A 198 -15.39 -6.67 -1.90
C GLU A 198 -15.27 -5.32 -2.64
N THR A 199 -14.19 -4.58 -2.46
CA THR A 199 -14.01 -3.28 -3.14
C THR A 199 -13.68 -3.47 -4.62
N GLY A 200 -14.18 -2.54 -5.47
CA GLY A 200 -13.89 -2.55 -6.90
C GLY A 200 -12.39 -2.52 -7.23
N PRO A 201 -11.60 -1.61 -6.60
CA PRO A 201 -10.15 -1.56 -6.81
C PRO A 201 -9.44 -2.89 -6.51
N LEU A 202 -9.76 -3.55 -5.40
CA LEU A 202 -9.12 -4.81 -5.06
C LEU A 202 -9.54 -5.95 -5.99
N ALA A 203 -10.82 -6.01 -6.38
CA ALA A 203 -11.30 -7.04 -7.29
C ALA A 203 -10.56 -7.03 -8.63
N THR A 204 -10.19 -5.85 -9.13
CA THR A 204 -9.38 -5.69 -10.34
C THR A 204 -7.90 -5.96 -10.08
N ALA A 205 -7.38 -5.57 -8.93
CA ALA A 205 -5.96 -5.69 -8.58
C ALA A 205 -5.47 -7.16 -8.54
N TRP A 206 -6.34 -8.15 -8.39
CA TRP A 206 -5.96 -9.57 -8.51
C TRP A 206 -5.32 -9.92 -9.86
N HIS A 207 -5.59 -9.15 -10.93
CA HIS A 207 -4.94 -9.32 -12.22
C HIS A 207 -3.47 -8.90 -12.25
N SER A 208 -2.97 -8.21 -11.23
CA SER A 208 -1.57 -7.74 -11.14
C SER A 208 -0.54 -8.87 -11.26
N ASN A 209 -0.91 -10.11 -10.92
CA ASN A 209 -0.04 -11.28 -11.06
C ASN A 209 0.40 -11.58 -12.52
N LYS A 210 -0.25 -10.95 -13.50
CA LYS A 210 0.09 -11.05 -14.91
C LYS A 210 1.09 -9.97 -15.37
N PHE A 211 1.41 -9.03 -14.47
CA PHE A 211 2.26 -7.88 -14.72
C PHE A 211 3.56 -7.90 -13.89
N ILE A 212 3.95 -9.06 -13.38
CA ILE A 212 5.19 -9.24 -12.62
C ILE A 212 6.13 -10.20 -13.36
N ASN A 213 7.38 -9.78 -13.57
CA ASN A 213 8.39 -10.56 -14.26
C ASN A 213 9.24 -11.34 -13.24
N PRO A 214 9.19 -12.68 -13.19
CA PRO A 214 9.92 -13.48 -12.21
C PRO A 214 11.44 -13.33 -12.25
N ILE A 215 11.98 -12.82 -13.36
CA ILE A 215 13.43 -12.66 -13.55
C ILE A 215 13.95 -11.44 -12.78
N ARG A 216 13.28 -10.29 -12.91
CA ARG A 216 13.79 -9.00 -12.41
C ARG A 216 12.93 -8.33 -11.35
N ASP A 217 11.70 -8.78 -11.19
CA ASP A 217 10.82 -8.31 -10.13
C ASP A 217 10.91 -9.24 -8.91
N GLY A 218 10.43 -8.78 -7.78
CA GLY A 218 10.23 -9.58 -6.58
C GLY A 218 9.07 -10.55 -6.71
N ALA A 219 8.49 -10.92 -5.58
CA ALA A 219 7.28 -11.73 -5.55
C ALA A 219 6.26 -11.14 -4.57
N VAL A 220 4.98 -11.38 -4.81
CA VAL A 220 3.90 -11.05 -3.91
C VAL A 220 3.26 -12.34 -3.40
N LEU A 221 3.10 -12.45 -2.09
CA LEU A 221 2.36 -13.54 -1.43
C LEU A 221 1.07 -12.96 -0.83
N PRO A 222 -0.07 -13.04 -1.54
CA PRO A 222 -1.34 -12.63 -0.99
C PRO A 222 -1.86 -13.62 0.05
N ILE A 223 -2.38 -13.10 1.16
CA ILE A 223 -3.03 -13.86 2.22
C ILE A 223 -4.41 -13.27 2.45
N LEU A 224 -5.43 -13.92 1.91
CA LEU A 224 -6.82 -13.52 2.11
C LEU A 224 -7.32 -14.01 3.46
N HIS A 225 -7.60 -13.08 4.38
CA HIS A 225 -8.09 -13.39 5.71
C HIS A 225 -9.62 -13.41 5.75
N LEU A 226 -10.20 -14.59 5.70
CA LEU A 226 -11.63 -14.80 5.83
C LEU A 226 -12.03 -14.91 7.29
N ASN A 227 -12.23 -13.79 7.98
CA ASN A 227 -12.78 -13.78 9.34
C ASN A 227 -14.31 -13.76 9.38
N GLY A 228 -14.96 -13.53 8.24
CA GLY A 228 -16.37 -13.76 8.01
C GLY A 228 -17.27 -12.54 8.14
N TYR A 229 -16.77 -11.40 8.63
CA TYR A 229 -17.61 -10.22 8.88
C TYR A 229 -16.87 -8.91 8.60
N LYS A 230 -17.61 -7.93 8.08
CA LYS A 230 -17.28 -6.50 8.04
C LYS A 230 -17.58 -5.86 9.41
N ILE A 231 -17.87 -4.56 9.44
CA ILE A 231 -18.24 -3.83 10.67
C ILE A 231 -19.48 -4.44 11.31
N ASN A 232 -20.49 -4.79 10.51
CA ASN A 232 -21.79 -5.26 10.98
C ASN A 232 -22.37 -6.42 10.15
N ASN A 233 -21.92 -6.59 8.89
CA ASN A 233 -22.46 -7.58 7.97
C ASN A 233 -21.47 -8.71 7.69
N PRO A 234 -21.94 -9.91 7.31
CA PRO A 234 -21.09 -10.96 6.76
C PRO A 234 -20.44 -10.50 5.45
N THR A 235 -19.30 -11.10 5.13
CA THR A 235 -18.60 -10.89 3.87
C THR A 235 -19.04 -11.92 2.82
N ILE A 236 -19.03 -11.53 1.54
CA ILE A 236 -19.44 -12.38 0.43
C ILE A 236 -18.52 -13.60 0.32
N LEU A 237 -17.21 -13.40 0.28
CA LEU A 237 -16.23 -14.47 0.10
C LEU A 237 -16.24 -15.49 1.25
N ALA A 238 -16.65 -15.09 2.45
CA ALA A 238 -16.80 -16.01 3.56
C ALA A 238 -18.15 -16.78 3.55
N ARG A 239 -19.01 -16.59 2.58
CA ARG A 239 -20.33 -17.22 2.43
C ARG A 239 -20.50 -18.02 1.14
N ILE A 240 -19.46 -18.09 0.31
CA ILE A 240 -19.41 -18.97 -0.86
C ILE A 240 -18.64 -20.26 -0.51
N SER A 241 -18.83 -21.31 -1.31
CA SER A 241 -18.22 -22.62 -1.08
C SER A 241 -16.72 -22.60 -1.31
N HIS A 242 -15.98 -23.58 -0.76
CA HIS A 242 -14.57 -23.80 -1.09
C HIS A 242 -14.32 -23.93 -2.58
N GLN A 243 -15.13 -24.72 -3.26
CA GLN A 243 -15.00 -24.94 -4.70
C GLN A 243 -15.17 -23.63 -5.49
N GLU A 244 -16.07 -22.77 -5.07
CA GLU A 244 -16.29 -21.47 -5.70
C GLU A 244 -15.10 -20.51 -5.45
N LEU A 245 -14.58 -20.45 -4.21
CA LEU A 245 -13.37 -19.69 -3.88
C LEU A 245 -12.17 -20.18 -4.68
N GLU A 246 -11.96 -21.49 -4.73
CA GLU A 246 -10.85 -22.10 -5.47
C GLU A 246 -10.95 -21.78 -6.96
N SER A 247 -12.15 -21.90 -7.55
CA SER A 247 -12.39 -21.58 -8.95
C SER A 247 -12.15 -20.10 -9.25
N LEU A 248 -12.58 -19.20 -8.36
CA LEU A 248 -12.39 -17.76 -8.48
C LEU A 248 -10.89 -17.40 -8.54
N PHE A 249 -10.10 -17.87 -7.59
CA PHE A 249 -8.68 -17.51 -7.53
C PHE A 249 -7.82 -18.23 -8.57
N LYS A 250 -8.16 -19.46 -8.94
CA LYS A 250 -7.57 -20.12 -10.12
C LYS A 250 -7.88 -19.35 -11.41
N GLY A 251 -9.09 -18.81 -11.56
CA GLY A 251 -9.48 -17.96 -12.68
C GLY A 251 -8.65 -16.66 -12.73
N TYR A 252 -8.29 -16.09 -11.59
CA TYR A 252 -7.35 -14.98 -11.52
C TYR A 252 -5.89 -15.39 -11.80
N GLY A 253 -5.56 -16.68 -11.83
CA GLY A 253 -4.21 -17.17 -12.11
C GLY A 253 -3.34 -17.34 -10.86
N TYR A 254 -3.96 -17.65 -9.72
CA TYR A 254 -3.26 -18.07 -8.50
C TYR A 254 -3.44 -19.55 -8.22
N THR A 255 -2.55 -20.09 -7.38
CA THR A 255 -2.71 -21.39 -6.73
C THR A 255 -3.14 -21.15 -5.29
N PRO A 256 -4.45 -21.26 -4.96
CA PRO A 256 -4.95 -20.98 -3.61
C PRO A 256 -4.73 -22.17 -2.68
N TYR A 257 -4.12 -21.91 -1.51
CA TYR A 257 -3.93 -22.85 -0.41
C TYR A 257 -4.78 -22.45 0.78
N PHE A 258 -5.59 -23.37 1.30
CA PHE A 258 -6.50 -23.09 2.42
C PHE A 258 -5.85 -23.49 3.75
N VAL A 259 -6.01 -22.62 4.76
CA VAL A 259 -5.70 -22.89 6.17
C VAL A 259 -6.89 -22.39 6.99
N GLU A 260 -7.58 -23.29 7.71
CA GLU A 260 -8.84 -22.97 8.36
C GLU A 260 -8.96 -23.63 9.73
N GLY A 261 -9.43 -22.88 10.71
CA GLY A 261 -9.66 -23.38 12.07
C GLY A 261 -9.51 -22.31 13.14
N SER A 262 -9.50 -22.74 14.41
CA SER A 262 -9.33 -21.85 15.57
C SER A 262 -8.50 -22.46 16.69
N ASP A 263 -8.21 -23.76 16.62
CA ASP A 263 -7.32 -24.40 17.60
C ASP A 263 -5.88 -23.97 17.35
N PRO A 264 -5.25 -23.23 18.29
CA PRO A 264 -3.96 -22.60 18.03
C PRO A 264 -2.85 -23.59 17.67
N GLU A 265 -2.79 -24.74 18.33
CA GLU A 265 -1.73 -25.74 18.12
C GLU A 265 -1.76 -26.27 16.68
N THR A 266 -2.91 -26.70 16.21
CA THR A 266 -3.06 -27.21 14.85
C THR A 266 -2.99 -26.12 13.79
N MET A 267 -3.46 -24.90 14.10
CA MET A 267 -3.35 -23.75 13.19
C MET A 267 -1.89 -23.31 12.99
N HIS A 268 -1.06 -23.29 14.04
CA HIS A 268 0.37 -23.00 13.90
C HIS A 268 1.09 -24.01 13.00
N GLN A 269 0.78 -25.29 13.12
CA GLN A 269 1.36 -26.32 12.26
C GLN A 269 0.91 -26.15 10.80
N ALA A 270 -0.39 -25.96 10.57
CA ALA A 270 -0.95 -25.83 9.23
C ALA A 270 -0.42 -24.60 8.48
N ILE A 271 -0.38 -23.43 9.15
CA ILE A 271 0.13 -22.20 8.50
C ILE A 271 1.64 -22.29 8.27
N ALA A 272 2.40 -22.93 9.18
CA ALA A 272 3.84 -23.12 9.00
C ALA A 272 4.11 -24.00 7.76
N ALA A 273 3.44 -25.13 7.63
CA ALA A 273 3.57 -26.02 6.47
C ALA A 273 3.19 -25.31 5.16
N THR A 274 2.08 -24.56 5.18
CA THR A 274 1.59 -23.84 4.01
C THR A 274 2.53 -22.72 3.57
N LEU A 275 3.04 -21.92 4.51
CA LEU A 275 4.00 -20.86 4.21
C LEU A 275 5.33 -21.41 3.69
N ASP A 276 5.86 -22.49 4.28
CA ASP A 276 7.08 -23.17 3.81
C ASP A 276 6.90 -23.65 2.35
N HIS A 277 5.72 -24.19 2.04
CA HIS A 277 5.37 -24.60 0.69
C HIS A 277 5.30 -23.42 -0.28
N CYS A 278 4.57 -22.36 0.06
CA CYS A 278 4.42 -21.17 -0.79
C CYS A 278 5.77 -20.50 -1.08
N ILE A 279 6.64 -20.35 -0.08
CA ILE A 279 7.98 -19.77 -0.29
C ILE A 279 8.84 -20.66 -1.18
N THR A 280 8.74 -21.97 -1.03
CA THR A 280 9.44 -22.92 -1.91
C THR A 280 8.97 -22.78 -3.35
N GLU A 281 7.66 -22.69 -3.59
CA GLU A 281 7.07 -22.51 -4.91
C GLU A 281 7.49 -21.16 -5.55
N ILE A 282 7.45 -20.05 -4.78
CA ILE A 282 7.93 -18.75 -5.25
C ILE A 282 9.40 -18.84 -5.70
N LYS A 283 10.27 -19.42 -4.88
CA LYS A 283 11.69 -19.59 -5.22
C LYS A 283 11.89 -20.48 -6.46
N GLN A 284 11.10 -21.53 -6.62
CA GLN A 284 11.16 -22.39 -7.80
C GLN A 284 10.75 -21.65 -9.07
N ILE A 285 9.66 -20.88 -9.04
CA ILE A 285 9.23 -20.04 -10.17
C ILE A 285 10.36 -19.08 -10.54
N GLN A 286 10.89 -18.32 -9.59
CA GLN A 286 11.96 -17.35 -9.86
C GLN A 286 13.25 -18.01 -10.36
N ALA A 287 13.67 -19.12 -9.75
CA ALA A 287 14.88 -19.83 -10.17
C ALA A 287 14.77 -20.43 -11.58
N SER A 288 13.61 -21.01 -11.91
CA SER A 288 13.33 -21.54 -13.26
C SER A 288 13.47 -20.46 -14.32
N GLU A 289 12.77 -19.35 -14.15
CA GLU A 289 12.76 -18.27 -15.14
C GLU A 289 14.11 -17.54 -15.24
N ARG A 290 14.76 -17.29 -14.10
CA ARG A 290 16.12 -16.70 -14.06
C ARG A 290 17.18 -17.59 -14.74
N SER A 291 17.05 -18.90 -14.62
CA SER A 291 17.99 -19.85 -15.25
C SER A 291 17.86 -19.89 -16.77
N THR A 292 16.66 -19.69 -17.29
CA THR A 292 16.37 -19.71 -18.74
C THR A 292 16.52 -18.33 -19.39
N GLY A 293 16.43 -17.26 -18.61
CA GLY A 293 16.38 -15.89 -19.10
C GLY A 293 15.09 -15.55 -19.87
N VAL A 294 14.07 -16.42 -19.83
CA VAL A 294 12.79 -16.25 -20.50
C VAL A 294 11.68 -16.18 -19.49
N ALA A 295 11.09 -15.01 -19.32
CA ALA A 295 9.96 -14.82 -18.42
C ALA A 295 8.70 -15.46 -19.01
N LYS A 296 7.96 -16.19 -18.16
CA LYS A 296 6.67 -16.79 -18.48
C LYS A 296 5.64 -16.39 -17.42
N ARG A 297 4.38 -16.44 -17.80
CA ARG A 297 3.28 -16.28 -16.85
C ARG A 297 3.27 -17.43 -15.85
N ALA A 298 3.51 -17.11 -14.58
CA ALA A 298 3.43 -18.08 -13.49
C ALA A 298 2.05 -18.07 -12.81
N CYS A 299 1.63 -19.22 -12.30
CA CYS A 299 0.54 -19.30 -11.32
C CYS A 299 1.17 -19.15 -9.93
N TRP A 300 1.08 -17.95 -9.37
CA TRP A 300 1.67 -17.64 -8.08
C TRP A 300 0.87 -18.23 -6.93
N PRO A 301 1.50 -18.71 -5.84
CA PRO A 301 0.78 -19.17 -4.65
C PRO A 301 0.06 -18.02 -3.95
N MET A 302 -1.07 -18.32 -3.32
CA MET A 302 -1.75 -17.46 -2.36
C MET A 302 -2.35 -18.30 -1.23
N ILE A 303 -2.59 -17.67 -0.09
CA ILE A 303 -3.17 -18.35 1.07
C ILE A 303 -4.58 -17.79 1.34
N ILE A 304 -5.53 -18.69 1.59
CA ILE A 304 -6.85 -18.36 2.11
C ILE A 304 -6.87 -18.80 3.58
N LEU A 305 -6.68 -17.84 4.46
CA LEU A 305 -6.67 -18.05 5.92
C LEU A 305 -8.08 -17.79 6.47
N ARG A 306 -8.75 -18.83 6.95
CA ARG A 306 -10.04 -18.72 7.61
C ARG A 306 -9.89 -18.93 9.11
N SER A 307 -10.12 -17.89 9.90
CA SER A 307 -10.10 -17.92 11.37
C SER A 307 -11.27 -17.10 11.93
N PRO A 308 -11.65 -17.27 13.20
CA PRO A 308 -12.76 -16.49 13.78
C PRO A 308 -12.43 -15.00 13.81
N LYS A 309 -13.41 -14.15 13.48
CA LYS A 309 -13.29 -12.73 13.75
C LYS A 309 -13.10 -12.49 15.24
N GLY A 310 -12.09 -11.69 15.59
CA GLY A 310 -11.76 -11.46 16.99
C GLY A 310 -11.21 -12.70 17.71
N TRP A 311 -10.52 -13.58 17.00
CA TRP A 311 -9.92 -14.81 17.53
C TRP A 311 -9.28 -14.58 18.88
N THR A 312 -9.52 -15.49 19.83
CA THR A 312 -9.06 -15.46 21.22
C THR A 312 -9.72 -14.42 22.16
N CYS A 313 -10.70 -13.64 21.71
CA CYS A 313 -11.52 -12.84 22.63
C CYS A 313 -12.56 -13.71 23.37
N PRO A 314 -13.25 -13.16 24.39
CA PRO A 314 -14.37 -13.86 25.02
C PRO A 314 -15.38 -14.38 23.99
N LYS A 315 -15.91 -15.58 24.22
CA LYS A 315 -16.84 -16.23 23.28
C LYS A 315 -18.17 -15.47 23.20
N GLU A 316 -18.62 -14.94 24.35
CA GLU A 316 -19.87 -14.20 24.48
C GLU A 316 -19.80 -13.19 25.64
N ILE A 317 -20.64 -12.19 25.59
CA ILE A 317 -20.93 -11.23 26.69
C ILE A 317 -22.44 -10.98 26.71
N ASP A 318 -23.05 -10.99 27.91
CA ASP A 318 -24.47 -10.75 28.14
C ASP A 318 -25.37 -11.65 27.25
N GLY A 319 -24.97 -12.92 27.04
CA GLY A 319 -25.68 -13.87 26.16
C GLY A 319 -25.54 -13.60 24.66
N HIS A 320 -24.67 -12.66 24.28
CA HIS A 320 -24.40 -12.34 22.87
C HIS A 320 -23.03 -12.83 22.41
N LYS A 321 -23.02 -13.53 21.28
CA LYS A 321 -21.79 -14.03 20.65
C LYS A 321 -20.84 -12.88 20.29
N LEU A 322 -19.55 -13.03 20.65
CA LEU A 322 -18.43 -12.13 20.30
C LEU A 322 -17.48 -12.79 19.31
N GLU A 323 -16.67 -13.77 19.75
CA GLU A 323 -15.70 -14.42 18.87
C GLU A 323 -16.40 -15.06 17.67
N GLY A 324 -15.86 -14.81 16.48
CA GLY A 324 -16.43 -15.27 15.22
C GLY A 324 -17.72 -14.55 14.82
N PHE A 325 -17.91 -13.32 15.34
CA PHE A 325 -19.08 -12.51 15.02
C PHE A 325 -18.70 -11.03 14.87
N TRP A 326 -19.55 -10.25 14.20
CA TRP A 326 -19.28 -8.83 13.92
C TRP A 326 -19.04 -7.98 15.17
N ARG A 327 -19.61 -8.33 16.32
CA ARG A 327 -19.43 -7.59 17.59
C ARG A 327 -17.96 -7.53 18.05
N ALA A 328 -17.13 -8.47 17.62
CA ALA A 328 -15.69 -8.43 17.88
C ALA A 328 -14.90 -7.50 16.93
N HIS A 329 -15.57 -6.74 16.05
CA HIS A 329 -14.90 -5.91 15.04
C HIS A 329 -13.98 -4.85 15.66
N GLN A 330 -14.49 -4.08 16.63
CA GLN A 330 -13.75 -3.00 17.27
C GLN A 330 -13.27 -3.41 18.69
N VAL A 331 -13.92 -2.90 19.69
CA VAL A 331 -13.64 -3.11 21.12
C VAL A 331 -14.59 -4.18 21.65
N PRO A 332 -14.12 -5.43 21.88
CA PRO A 332 -15.03 -6.53 22.22
C PRO A 332 -15.74 -6.36 23.55
N VAL A 333 -15.06 -5.83 24.58
CA VAL A 333 -15.62 -5.64 25.93
C VAL A 333 -15.82 -4.15 26.15
N LEU A 334 -17.06 -3.69 26.02
CA LEU A 334 -17.46 -2.30 26.23
C LEU A 334 -17.88 -2.06 27.69
N ASP A 335 -18.08 -0.79 28.04
CA ASP A 335 -18.63 -0.34 29.34
C ASP A 335 -17.89 -0.86 30.59
N VAL A 336 -16.62 -1.24 30.45
CA VAL A 336 -15.79 -1.80 31.55
C VAL A 336 -15.69 -0.89 32.78
N ALA A 337 -15.80 0.43 32.62
CA ALA A 337 -15.77 1.37 33.72
C ALA A 337 -17.11 1.48 34.46
N LYS A 338 -18.20 0.95 33.89
CA LYS A 338 -19.58 1.08 34.43
C LYS A 338 -20.21 -0.25 34.82
N ASN A 339 -19.64 -1.35 34.31
CA ASN A 339 -20.15 -2.70 34.50
C ASN A 339 -19.05 -3.60 35.07
N GLU A 340 -19.21 -3.97 36.33
CA GLU A 340 -18.26 -4.82 37.07
C GLU A 340 -18.07 -6.17 36.39
N GLY A 341 -19.11 -6.77 35.83
CA GLY A 341 -19.02 -8.05 35.11
C GLY A 341 -18.14 -7.91 33.85
N HIS A 342 -18.30 -6.83 33.09
CA HIS A 342 -17.45 -6.56 31.92
C HIS A 342 -15.99 -6.29 32.32
N PHE A 343 -15.78 -5.59 33.44
CA PHE A 343 -14.44 -5.37 33.97
C PHE A 343 -13.74 -6.66 34.33
N GLN A 344 -14.44 -7.57 35.00
CA GLN A 344 -13.92 -8.90 35.36
C GLN A 344 -13.65 -9.74 34.11
N ILE A 345 -14.53 -9.72 33.12
CA ILE A 345 -14.31 -10.41 31.84
C ILE A 345 -13.05 -9.89 31.13
N LEU A 346 -12.84 -8.58 31.11
CA LEU A 346 -11.62 -7.98 30.53
C LEU A 346 -10.38 -8.46 31.26
N GLU A 347 -10.34 -8.40 32.60
CA GLU A 347 -9.19 -8.85 33.37
C GLU A 347 -8.91 -10.34 33.15
N GLN A 348 -9.94 -11.19 33.16
CA GLN A 348 -9.80 -12.62 32.88
C GLN A 348 -9.28 -12.87 31.46
N TRP A 349 -9.78 -12.16 30.46
CA TRP A 349 -9.32 -12.26 29.09
C TRP A 349 -7.84 -11.88 28.97
N MET A 350 -7.43 -10.74 29.54
CA MET A 350 -6.02 -10.32 29.51
C MET A 350 -5.11 -11.34 30.24
N ARG A 351 -5.53 -11.83 31.41
CA ARG A 351 -4.77 -12.85 32.16
C ARG A 351 -4.70 -14.19 31.46
N SER A 352 -5.64 -14.52 30.57
CA SER A 352 -5.60 -15.76 29.79
C SER A 352 -4.37 -15.86 28.87
N TYR A 353 -3.73 -14.73 28.53
CA TYR A 353 -2.48 -14.70 27.78
C TYR A 353 -1.26 -14.94 28.65
N LYS A 354 -1.40 -14.95 29.97
CA LYS A 354 -0.34 -15.22 30.97
C LYS A 354 0.90 -14.33 30.76
N PRO A 355 0.78 -13.00 30.90
CA PRO A 355 1.89 -12.08 30.68
C PRO A 355 3.12 -12.38 31.56
N GLU A 356 2.92 -13.00 32.72
CA GLU A 356 4.00 -13.45 33.63
C GLU A 356 4.90 -14.55 33.04
N GLU A 357 4.41 -15.32 32.04
CA GLU A 357 5.21 -16.31 31.30
C GLU A 357 5.96 -15.68 30.12
N LEU A 358 5.54 -14.48 29.66
CA LEU A 358 5.99 -13.85 28.42
C LEU A 358 7.02 -12.75 28.66
N PHE A 359 6.91 -12.03 29.80
CA PHE A 359 7.75 -10.89 30.10
C PHE A 359 8.50 -11.09 31.42
N ASP A 360 9.75 -10.66 31.45
CA ASP A 360 10.61 -10.73 32.64
C ASP A 360 10.18 -9.70 33.72
N THR A 361 10.91 -9.68 34.84
CA THR A 361 10.65 -8.77 35.97
C THR A 361 10.80 -7.29 35.61
N ARG A 362 11.50 -6.96 34.54
CA ARG A 362 11.69 -5.60 34.03
C ARG A 362 10.68 -5.23 32.94
N GLY A 363 9.87 -6.17 32.48
CA GLY A 363 8.89 -5.96 31.42
C GLY A 363 9.43 -6.25 30.01
N LYS A 364 10.62 -6.83 29.87
CA LYS A 364 11.16 -7.26 28.58
C LYS A 364 10.58 -8.59 28.16
N LEU A 365 10.32 -8.76 26.87
CA LEU A 365 10.04 -10.09 26.33
C LEU A 365 11.17 -11.05 26.69
N ILE A 366 10.83 -12.25 27.18
CA ILE A 366 11.86 -13.22 27.59
C ILE A 366 12.76 -13.57 26.41
N PRO A 367 14.08 -13.78 26.64
CA PRO A 367 15.07 -13.91 25.56
C PRO A 367 14.76 -15.01 24.54
N GLU A 368 14.22 -16.14 24.97
CA GLU A 368 13.88 -17.26 24.08
C GLU A 368 12.75 -16.93 23.09
N LEU A 369 11.86 -15.98 23.44
CA LEU A 369 10.82 -15.48 22.53
C LEU A 369 11.36 -14.35 21.67
N LYS A 370 12.18 -13.46 22.23
CA LYS A 370 12.83 -12.38 21.47
C LYS A 370 13.66 -12.94 20.31
N ASP A 371 14.28 -14.09 20.52
CA ASP A 371 15.08 -14.78 19.50
C ASP A 371 14.24 -15.30 18.30
N LEU A 372 12.92 -15.33 18.36
CA LEU A 372 12.08 -15.66 17.21
C LEU A 372 12.05 -14.54 16.14
N ALA A 373 12.28 -13.31 16.54
CA ALA A 373 12.32 -12.19 15.60
C ALA A 373 13.63 -12.23 14.76
N PRO A 374 13.58 -11.84 13.48
CA PRO A 374 14.77 -11.55 12.68
C PRO A 374 15.60 -10.43 13.30
N GLN A 375 16.82 -10.23 12.80
CA GLN A 375 17.71 -9.18 13.28
C GLN A 375 18.01 -8.14 12.20
N GLY A 376 18.39 -6.94 12.62
CA GLY A 376 18.76 -5.85 11.73
C GLY A 376 17.69 -5.54 10.69
N ASN A 377 18.11 -5.31 9.46
CA ASN A 377 17.24 -4.98 8.33
C ASN A 377 16.39 -6.15 7.80
N ARG A 378 16.55 -7.35 8.38
CA ARG A 378 15.65 -8.48 8.06
C ARG A 378 14.35 -8.43 8.85
N ARG A 379 14.26 -7.64 9.93
CA ARG A 379 12.97 -7.34 10.57
C ARG A 379 12.08 -6.58 9.59
N MET A 380 10.83 -6.98 9.46
CA MET A 380 9.93 -6.36 8.48
C MET A 380 9.67 -4.88 8.81
N GLY A 381 9.62 -4.52 10.10
CA GLY A 381 9.51 -3.12 10.54
C GLY A 381 10.76 -2.27 10.25
N ALA A 382 11.94 -2.88 10.20
CA ALA A 382 13.22 -2.21 9.96
C ALA A 382 13.75 -2.36 8.52
N ASN A 383 12.98 -2.97 7.64
CA ASN A 383 13.40 -3.18 6.25
C ASN A 383 13.52 -1.83 5.53
N PRO A 384 14.70 -1.48 4.99
CA PRO A 384 14.91 -0.16 4.36
C PRO A 384 14.06 0.04 3.10
N ILE A 385 13.59 -1.03 2.45
CA ILE A 385 12.68 -0.94 1.29
C ILE A 385 11.34 -0.33 1.72
N ALA A 386 10.86 -0.60 2.93
CA ALA A 386 9.65 0.00 3.48
C ALA A 386 9.86 1.46 3.97
N ASN A 387 11.06 2.00 3.85
CA ASN A 387 11.39 3.42 4.06
C ASN A 387 12.19 3.93 2.86
N ALA A 388 11.51 4.11 1.76
CA ALA A 388 12.01 4.17 0.40
C ALA A 388 13.16 5.15 0.15
N GLY A 389 13.17 6.28 0.84
CA GLY A 389 14.25 7.25 0.70
C GLY A 389 15.63 6.71 1.09
N MET A 390 15.68 5.64 1.91
CA MET A 390 16.94 4.97 2.26
C MET A 390 17.52 4.14 1.10
N VAL A 391 16.68 3.72 0.15
CA VAL A 391 17.04 2.86 -1.00
C VAL A 391 16.72 3.51 -2.34
N ARG A 392 16.28 4.77 -2.33
CA ARG A 392 15.92 5.49 -3.54
C ARG A 392 17.14 5.65 -4.44
N LYS A 393 17.02 5.16 -5.67
CA LYS A 393 17.99 5.39 -6.73
C LYS A 393 17.70 6.74 -7.36
N GLU A 394 18.74 7.56 -7.58
CA GLU A 394 18.58 8.80 -8.31
C GLU A 394 18.17 8.53 -9.76
N LEU A 395 17.25 9.36 -10.27
CA LEU A 395 16.85 9.32 -11.66
C LEU A 395 17.89 10.04 -12.50
N ARG A 396 18.52 9.32 -13.43
CA ARG A 396 19.44 9.92 -14.43
C ARG A 396 18.59 10.58 -15.50
N MET A 397 18.81 11.87 -15.72
CA MET A 397 18.01 12.67 -16.63
C MET A 397 18.89 13.40 -17.64
N PRO A 398 18.51 13.38 -18.95
CA PRO A 398 19.17 14.21 -19.95
C PRO A 398 18.83 15.70 -19.73
N ASP A 399 19.53 16.59 -20.39
CA ASP A 399 19.19 18.01 -20.36
C ASP A 399 17.91 18.25 -21.18
N PHE A 400 16.83 18.61 -20.49
CA PHE A 400 15.51 18.83 -21.10
C PHE A 400 15.49 19.92 -22.18
N ARG A 401 16.46 20.86 -22.14
CA ARG A 401 16.56 21.94 -23.15
C ARG A 401 16.79 21.42 -24.56
N GLN A 402 17.39 20.21 -24.68
CA GLN A 402 17.68 19.60 -25.99
C GLN A 402 16.42 19.11 -26.71
N TYR A 403 15.29 19.04 -26.02
CA TYR A 403 14.00 18.60 -26.55
C TYR A 403 13.07 19.77 -26.87
N GLY A 404 13.48 20.99 -26.57
CA GLY A 404 12.69 22.20 -26.78
C GLY A 404 12.51 22.55 -28.25
N VAL A 405 11.57 23.44 -28.49
CA VAL A 405 11.30 23.99 -29.82
C VAL A 405 11.80 25.43 -29.90
N GLU A 406 12.25 25.84 -31.09
CA GLU A 406 12.68 27.20 -31.34
C GLU A 406 11.46 28.09 -31.56
N VAL A 407 11.27 29.09 -30.71
CA VAL A 407 10.18 30.09 -30.80
C VAL A 407 10.82 31.45 -30.99
N THR A 408 10.82 31.93 -32.22
CA THR A 408 11.39 33.25 -32.57
C THR A 408 10.45 34.42 -32.23
N ASN A 409 9.16 34.16 -32.29
CA ASN A 409 8.11 35.12 -31.90
C ASN A 409 6.92 34.36 -31.30
N PRO A 410 6.26 34.86 -30.27
CA PRO A 410 5.07 34.25 -29.70
C PRO A 410 4.00 33.95 -30.74
N GLY A 411 3.53 32.68 -30.80
CA GLY A 411 2.45 32.27 -31.69
C GLY A 411 2.84 32.06 -33.17
N ASN A 412 4.12 32.02 -33.52
CA ASN A 412 4.57 31.85 -34.89
C ASN A 412 4.66 30.40 -35.37
N ILE A 413 4.63 29.44 -34.45
CA ILE A 413 4.62 28.01 -34.75
C ILE A 413 3.58 27.27 -33.92
N GLU A 414 3.14 26.13 -34.44
CA GLU A 414 2.25 25.19 -33.73
C GLU A 414 2.95 23.85 -33.56
N VAL A 415 2.86 23.26 -32.36
CA VAL A 415 3.43 21.96 -32.01
C VAL A 415 2.47 21.22 -31.08
N GLU A 416 2.45 19.89 -31.11
CA GLU A 416 1.81 19.05 -30.12
C GLU A 416 2.68 19.03 -28.85
N ASN A 417 2.22 19.66 -27.76
CA ASN A 417 3.04 19.87 -26.55
C ASN A 417 3.60 18.57 -25.95
N THR A 418 2.84 17.49 -25.99
CA THR A 418 3.23 16.20 -25.40
C THR A 418 4.19 15.36 -26.25
N THR A 419 4.30 15.61 -27.55
CA THR A 419 5.22 14.87 -28.44
C THR A 419 6.70 15.03 -28.02
N PRO A 420 7.26 16.23 -27.78
CA PRO A 420 8.61 16.38 -27.26
C PRO A 420 8.78 15.83 -25.83
N LEU A 421 7.74 15.89 -24.99
CA LEU A 421 7.73 15.25 -23.69
C LEU A 421 7.89 13.72 -23.82
N GLY A 422 7.22 13.09 -24.79
CA GLY A 422 7.36 11.66 -25.07
C GLY A 422 8.80 11.28 -25.43
N VAL A 423 9.49 12.10 -26.21
CA VAL A 423 10.92 11.93 -26.56
C VAL A 423 11.81 12.08 -25.31
N PHE A 424 11.54 13.06 -24.46
CA PHE A 424 12.25 13.26 -23.19
C PHE A 424 12.07 12.07 -22.24
N LEU A 425 10.84 11.58 -22.07
CA LEU A 425 10.52 10.39 -21.25
C LEU A 425 11.18 9.11 -21.81
N ARG A 426 11.25 8.97 -23.14
CA ARG A 426 11.98 7.87 -23.79
C ARG A 426 13.44 7.81 -23.33
N ASP A 427 14.14 8.92 -23.39
CA ASP A 427 15.57 8.98 -23.06
C ASP A 427 15.79 8.82 -21.54
N ILE A 428 14.88 9.34 -20.71
CA ILE A 428 14.87 9.03 -19.28
C ILE A 428 14.72 7.54 -19.04
N MET A 429 13.77 6.89 -19.70
CA MET A 429 13.54 5.45 -19.58
C MET A 429 14.79 4.67 -20.01
N GLN A 430 15.42 5.03 -21.12
CA GLN A 430 16.65 4.41 -21.60
C GLN A 430 17.80 4.46 -20.59
N MET A 431 17.92 5.57 -19.85
CA MET A 431 18.92 5.74 -18.80
C MET A 431 18.60 5.00 -17.52
N ASN A 432 17.34 4.58 -17.30
CA ASN A 432 16.82 4.09 -16.02
C ASN A 432 15.98 2.82 -16.17
N MET A 433 16.46 1.85 -16.89
CA MET A 433 15.74 0.59 -17.22
C MET A 433 15.43 -0.31 -16.00
N ASP A 434 15.97 -0.03 -14.81
CA ASP A 434 15.76 -0.78 -13.58
C ASP A 434 15.11 0.08 -12.46
N ASN A 435 14.62 1.29 -12.80
CA ASN A 435 14.32 2.32 -11.83
C ASN A 435 13.17 3.26 -12.23
N PHE A 436 12.71 3.19 -13.49
CA PHE A 436 11.68 4.06 -14.04
C PHE A 436 10.66 3.29 -14.87
N ARG A 437 9.36 3.54 -14.63
CA ARG A 437 8.24 2.99 -15.40
C ARG A 437 7.22 4.07 -15.74
N VAL A 438 6.53 3.90 -16.87
CA VAL A 438 5.39 4.71 -17.28
C VAL A 438 4.12 3.90 -17.09
N PHE A 439 3.09 4.53 -16.54
CA PHE A 439 1.78 3.93 -16.26
C PHE A 439 0.70 4.68 -17.03
N SER A 440 -0.21 3.96 -17.67
CA SER A 440 -1.30 4.58 -18.44
C SER A 440 -2.43 3.59 -18.70
N PRO A 441 -3.70 4.01 -18.70
CA PRO A 441 -4.82 3.15 -19.06
C PRO A 441 -5.01 3.01 -20.59
N ASP A 442 -3.95 2.55 -21.30
CA ASP A 442 -3.89 2.42 -22.75
C ASP A 442 -3.99 3.74 -23.53
N GLU A 443 -3.48 4.83 -22.93
CA GLU A 443 -3.64 6.19 -23.47
C GLU A 443 -2.34 6.83 -23.95
N ASN A 444 -1.18 6.18 -23.78
CA ASN A 444 0.12 6.79 -24.14
C ASN A 444 0.20 7.20 -25.63
N THR A 445 -0.33 6.39 -26.54
CA THR A 445 -0.33 6.72 -27.97
C THR A 445 -1.21 7.94 -28.27
N SER A 446 -2.41 7.99 -27.70
CA SER A 446 -3.31 9.13 -27.90
C SER A 446 -2.83 10.39 -27.18
N ASN A 447 -2.04 10.23 -26.11
CA ASN A 447 -1.36 11.31 -25.40
C ASN A 447 -0.06 11.75 -26.08
N LYS A 448 0.25 11.21 -27.26
CA LYS A 448 1.44 11.55 -28.08
C LYS A 448 2.76 11.19 -27.38
N LEU A 449 2.75 10.18 -26.51
CA LEU A 449 3.94 9.70 -25.79
C LEU A 449 4.57 8.48 -26.45
N SER A 450 4.18 8.10 -27.67
CA SER A 450 4.59 6.86 -28.35
C SER A 450 6.10 6.71 -28.54
N ALA A 451 6.89 7.80 -28.47
CA ALA A 451 8.35 7.72 -28.54
C ALA A 451 8.94 6.75 -27.49
N ILE A 452 8.27 6.57 -26.33
CA ILE A 452 8.73 5.64 -25.28
C ILE A 452 8.83 4.19 -25.80
N TYR A 453 8.02 3.80 -26.79
CA TYR A 453 8.03 2.45 -27.37
C TYR A 453 9.25 2.15 -28.22
N GLU A 454 10.04 3.16 -28.58
CA GLU A 454 11.33 2.96 -29.28
C GLU A 454 12.38 2.31 -28.36
N VAL A 455 12.26 2.51 -27.03
CA VAL A 455 13.20 2.01 -26.01
C VAL A 455 12.64 0.84 -25.23
N SER A 456 11.36 0.86 -24.91
CA SER A 456 10.71 -0.21 -24.16
C SER A 456 9.30 -0.44 -24.66
N LYS A 457 8.80 -1.65 -24.46
CA LYS A 457 7.46 -2.04 -24.89
C LYS A 457 6.47 -1.98 -23.70
N LYS A 458 5.18 -2.19 -24.00
CA LYS A 458 4.15 -2.47 -23.01
C LYS A 458 4.45 -3.81 -22.35
N PHE A 459 4.35 -3.85 -21.03
CA PHE A 459 4.56 -5.09 -20.30
C PHE A 459 3.43 -6.08 -20.56
N TRP A 460 3.76 -7.32 -20.94
CA TRP A 460 2.78 -8.36 -21.21
C TRP A 460 3.34 -9.75 -20.94
N LEU A 461 2.69 -10.51 -20.06
CA LEU A 461 3.01 -11.91 -19.76
C LEU A 461 1.82 -12.87 -19.96
N ALA A 462 0.64 -12.35 -20.36
CA ALA A 462 -0.47 -13.20 -20.77
C ALA A 462 -0.18 -13.88 -22.12
N GLU A 463 -1.09 -14.68 -22.62
CA GLU A 463 -0.94 -15.33 -23.93
C GLU A 463 -0.91 -14.30 -25.07
N TYR A 464 -0.18 -14.64 -26.12
CA TYR A 464 -0.11 -13.88 -27.37
C TYR A 464 -0.87 -14.61 -28.46
N PHE A 465 -1.67 -13.90 -29.22
CA PHE A 465 -2.19 -14.36 -30.48
C PHE A 465 -1.31 -13.83 -31.65
N PRO A 466 -1.37 -14.42 -32.84
CA PRO A 466 -0.60 -13.91 -33.99
C PRO A 466 -0.90 -12.43 -34.28
N GLU A 467 -2.12 -12.00 -34.10
CA GLU A 467 -2.59 -10.62 -34.32
C GLU A 467 -1.97 -9.62 -33.36
N ASP A 468 -1.66 -10.04 -32.11
CA ASP A 468 -1.05 -9.19 -31.09
C ASP A 468 0.41 -8.81 -31.41
N GLN A 469 1.02 -9.49 -32.38
CA GLN A 469 2.40 -9.24 -32.80
C GLN A 469 2.49 -8.20 -33.93
N ASP A 470 1.36 -7.85 -34.55
CA ASP A 470 1.28 -6.77 -35.53
C ASP A 470 1.41 -5.41 -34.79
N GLY A 471 2.51 -4.71 -35.04
CA GLY A 471 2.91 -3.51 -34.34
C GLY A 471 4.03 -3.69 -33.30
N GLY A 472 4.23 -4.91 -32.76
CA GLY A 472 5.41 -5.29 -31.96
C GLY A 472 5.60 -4.52 -30.64
N GLU A 473 4.52 -4.03 -30.02
CA GLU A 473 4.60 -3.17 -28.83
C GLU A 473 4.45 -3.90 -27.50
N LEU A 474 4.30 -5.23 -27.50
CA LEU A 474 4.18 -6.06 -26.31
C LEU A 474 5.50 -6.78 -26.01
N ALA A 475 5.90 -6.84 -24.74
CA ALA A 475 7.08 -7.57 -24.29
C ALA A 475 6.97 -8.00 -22.83
N SER A 476 7.56 -9.15 -22.49
CA SER A 476 7.58 -9.67 -21.11
C SER A 476 8.49 -8.88 -20.16
N ASP A 477 9.30 -7.99 -20.71
CA ASP A 477 10.22 -7.12 -19.97
C ASP A 477 9.94 -5.63 -20.19
N GLY A 478 8.76 -5.28 -20.71
CA GLY A 478 8.31 -3.91 -20.93
C GLY A 478 8.34 -3.04 -19.67
N ARG A 479 8.57 -1.74 -19.89
CA ARG A 479 8.59 -0.72 -18.82
C ARG A 479 7.33 0.14 -18.83
N VAL A 480 6.48 -0.04 -19.83
CA VAL A 480 5.21 0.66 -19.95
C VAL A 480 4.12 -0.26 -19.40
N MET A 481 3.49 0.18 -18.32
CA MET A 481 2.46 -0.58 -17.62
C MET A 481 1.09 -0.08 -18.06
N GLU A 482 0.38 -0.87 -18.85
CA GLU A 482 -0.94 -0.50 -19.36
C GLU A 482 -2.00 -1.51 -18.96
N MET A 483 -3.06 -1.00 -18.36
CA MET A 483 -4.26 -1.72 -17.97
C MET A 483 -5.43 -0.72 -17.87
N LEU A 484 -6.61 -1.06 -18.39
CA LEU A 484 -7.81 -0.20 -18.22
C LEU A 484 -8.34 -0.29 -16.80
N SER A 485 -7.55 0.19 -15.85
CA SER A 485 -7.87 0.32 -14.44
C SER A 485 -6.93 1.33 -13.80
N GLU A 486 -7.34 2.56 -13.75
CA GLU A 486 -6.59 3.67 -13.14
C GLU A 486 -6.26 3.39 -11.67
N HIS A 487 -7.19 2.78 -10.91
CA HIS A 487 -6.93 2.36 -9.53
C HIS A 487 -5.74 1.39 -9.42
N THR A 488 -5.68 0.40 -10.31
CA THR A 488 -4.58 -0.60 -10.27
C THR A 488 -3.26 0.04 -10.67
N LEU A 489 -3.27 0.90 -11.69
CA LEU A 489 -2.08 1.61 -12.18
C LEU A 489 -1.53 2.57 -11.13
N GLU A 490 -2.40 3.35 -10.50
CA GLU A 490 -2.00 4.28 -9.44
C GLU A 490 -1.46 3.52 -8.22
N GLY A 491 -2.12 2.44 -7.81
CA GLY A 491 -1.61 1.60 -6.72
C GLY A 491 -0.26 0.96 -7.03
N TRP A 492 0.00 0.58 -8.29
CA TRP A 492 1.33 0.13 -8.73
C TRP A 492 2.34 1.27 -8.64
N LEU A 493 1.99 2.47 -9.12
CA LEU A 493 2.86 3.64 -9.05
C LEU A 493 3.19 4.01 -7.60
N GLU A 494 2.19 4.08 -6.73
CA GLU A 494 2.39 4.38 -5.30
C GLU A 494 3.31 3.35 -4.64
N GLY A 495 3.04 2.04 -4.79
CA GLY A 495 3.89 0.99 -4.26
C GLY A 495 5.33 1.06 -4.79
N TYR A 496 5.50 1.47 -6.04
CA TYR A 496 6.79 1.62 -6.71
C TYR A 496 7.60 2.80 -6.16
N VAL A 497 6.99 3.97 -6.00
CA VAL A 497 7.68 5.15 -5.42
C VAL A 497 7.92 4.98 -3.92
N LEU A 498 6.99 4.33 -3.19
CA LEU A 498 7.10 4.02 -1.77
C LEU A 498 8.20 2.97 -1.46
N THR A 499 8.80 2.37 -2.48
CA THR A 499 9.92 1.42 -2.37
C THR A 499 11.17 1.85 -3.15
N GLY A 500 11.31 3.15 -3.43
CA GLY A 500 12.54 3.77 -3.88
C GLY A 500 12.73 3.86 -5.40
N ARG A 501 11.66 3.78 -6.17
CA ARG A 501 11.65 3.87 -7.63
C ARG A 501 10.98 5.15 -8.11
N HIS A 502 10.91 5.36 -9.43
CA HIS A 502 10.32 6.53 -10.07
C HIS A 502 9.30 6.12 -11.12
N GLY A 503 8.24 6.91 -11.26
CA GLY A 503 7.25 6.66 -12.27
C GLY A 503 6.56 7.92 -12.79
N PHE A 504 5.84 7.74 -13.88
CA PHE A 504 5.06 8.77 -14.54
C PHE A 504 3.73 8.18 -15.00
N PHE A 505 2.62 8.85 -14.66
CA PHE A 505 1.27 8.39 -14.98
C PHE A 505 0.58 9.38 -15.91
N SER A 506 0.02 8.90 -17.01
CA SER A 506 -0.73 9.73 -17.96
C SER A 506 -2.17 9.24 -18.10
N THR A 507 -3.14 10.17 -18.05
CA THR A 507 -4.57 9.88 -18.23
C THR A 507 -5.32 11.12 -18.72
N TYR A 508 -6.60 10.92 -19.09
CA TYR A 508 -7.47 12.01 -19.50
C TYR A 508 -8.10 12.72 -18.28
N GLU A 509 -8.49 13.97 -18.50
CA GLU A 509 -9.00 14.85 -17.45
C GLU A 509 -10.22 14.29 -16.70
N SER A 510 -11.17 13.68 -17.40
CA SER A 510 -12.34 13.08 -16.76
C SER A 510 -12.01 11.78 -16.00
N PHE A 511 -11.05 10.99 -16.50
CA PHE A 511 -10.78 9.66 -15.96
C PHE A 511 -9.85 9.70 -14.74
N VAL A 512 -9.10 10.78 -14.56
CA VAL A 512 -8.30 10.96 -13.33
C VAL A 512 -9.16 10.95 -12.07
N HIS A 513 -10.45 11.27 -12.14
CA HIS A 513 -11.39 11.16 -11.04
C HIS A 513 -11.52 9.72 -10.48
N ILE A 514 -11.21 8.71 -11.28
CA ILE A 514 -11.22 7.31 -10.81
C ILE A 514 -10.22 7.11 -9.67
N ILE A 515 -9.15 7.91 -9.60
CA ILE A 515 -8.11 7.80 -8.56
C ILE A 515 -8.21 8.87 -7.45
N ASP A 516 -9.29 9.64 -7.39
CA ASP A 516 -9.47 10.70 -6.37
C ASP A 516 -9.18 10.20 -4.94
N SER A 517 -9.72 9.04 -4.57
CA SER A 517 -9.54 8.49 -3.23
C SER A 517 -8.11 8.00 -2.97
N MET A 518 -7.43 7.44 -3.97
CA MET A 518 -6.04 6.99 -3.85
C MET A 518 -5.09 8.16 -3.68
N ILE A 519 -5.22 9.17 -4.53
CA ILE A 519 -4.43 10.41 -4.40
C ILE A 519 -4.70 11.08 -3.06
N ASN A 520 -5.95 11.09 -2.58
CA ASN A 520 -6.27 11.58 -1.25
C ASN A 520 -5.55 10.80 -0.14
N GLN A 521 -5.50 9.48 -0.25
CA GLN A 521 -4.78 8.60 0.67
C GLN A 521 -3.27 8.89 0.63
N HIS A 522 -2.67 8.96 -0.55
CA HIS A 522 -1.25 9.26 -0.72
C HIS A 522 -0.87 10.64 -0.19
N CYS A 523 -1.70 11.66 -0.41
CA CYS A 523 -1.51 12.99 0.16
C CYS A 523 -1.52 12.96 1.71
N LYS A 524 -2.46 12.24 2.33
CA LYS A 524 -2.47 12.07 3.80
C LYS A 524 -1.20 11.37 4.29
N TRP A 525 -0.72 10.36 3.56
CA TRP A 525 0.54 9.68 3.84
C TRP A 525 1.72 10.65 3.84
N LEU A 526 1.88 11.43 2.76
CA LEU A 526 2.97 12.41 2.61
C LEU A 526 2.90 13.50 3.68
N GLU A 527 1.71 14.02 3.98
CA GLU A 527 1.52 15.06 4.98
C GLU A 527 2.01 14.61 6.37
N ILE A 528 1.70 13.38 6.76
CA ILE A 528 2.18 12.81 8.01
C ILE A 528 3.69 12.54 7.96
N CYS A 529 4.21 12.00 6.85
CA CYS A 529 5.65 11.73 6.68
C CYS A 529 6.52 12.96 6.93
N LYS A 530 6.08 14.17 6.57
CA LYS A 530 6.81 15.43 6.83
C LYS A 530 7.07 15.71 8.30
N HIS A 531 6.27 15.16 9.18
CA HIS A 531 6.41 15.32 10.64
C HIS A 531 7.15 14.16 11.30
N ILE A 532 7.61 13.16 10.51
CA ILE A 532 8.27 11.95 11.00
C ILE A 532 9.76 11.99 10.64
N PRO A 533 10.67 12.28 11.61
CA PRO A 533 12.09 12.53 11.29
C PRO A 533 12.84 11.30 10.76
N TRP A 534 12.34 10.08 10.97
CA TRP A 534 12.97 8.85 10.48
C TRP A 534 12.46 8.40 9.10
N ARG A 535 11.36 8.95 8.61
CA ARG A 535 10.89 8.70 7.23
C ARG A 535 11.75 9.49 6.25
N ALA A 536 12.41 8.78 5.35
CA ALA A 536 13.22 9.39 4.31
C ALA A 536 12.34 9.73 3.09
N ALA A 537 12.69 10.84 2.42
CA ALA A 537 11.95 11.38 1.29
C ALA A 537 11.84 10.39 0.12
N ILE A 538 10.64 10.23 -0.44
CA ILE A 538 10.35 9.37 -1.58
C ILE A 538 10.29 10.16 -2.90
N SER A 539 10.36 9.45 -4.02
CA SER A 539 10.11 10.06 -5.35
C SER A 539 8.66 10.54 -5.44
N SER A 540 8.46 11.67 -6.10
CA SER A 540 7.12 12.23 -6.28
C SER A 540 6.25 11.37 -7.19
N VAL A 541 4.95 11.37 -6.94
CA VAL A 541 3.93 10.91 -7.89
C VAL A 541 3.72 12.01 -8.93
N ASN A 542 3.86 11.67 -10.21
CA ASN A 542 3.77 12.61 -11.31
C ASN A 542 2.62 12.22 -12.24
N LEU A 543 1.58 13.05 -12.30
CA LEU A 543 0.37 12.86 -13.10
C LEU A 543 0.37 13.82 -14.28
N LEU A 544 0.22 13.30 -15.50
CA LEU A 544 -0.04 14.07 -16.70
C LEU A 544 -1.51 13.93 -17.07
N ILE A 545 -2.23 15.05 -17.10
CA ILE A 545 -3.64 15.13 -17.44
C ILE A 545 -3.78 15.81 -18.79
N THR A 546 -4.44 15.15 -19.71
CA THR A 546 -4.72 15.65 -21.06
C THR A 546 -6.22 15.66 -21.38
N SER A 547 -6.60 15.95 -22.61
CA SER A 547 -8.01 16.05 -23.04
C SER A 547 -8.79 17.09 -22.24
N THR A 548 -8.19 18.25 -22.05
CA THR A 548 -8.66 19.29 -21.14
C THR A 548 -9.89 20.05 -21.66
N VAL A 549 -10.75 20.48 -20.76
CA VAL A 549 -12.02 21.16 -21.07
C VAL A 549 -11.84 22.44 -21.88
N TRP A 550 -10.79 23.22 -21.64
CA TRP A 550 -10.55 24.50 -22.32
C TRP A 550 -10.02 24.37 -23.76
N ARG A 551 -9.61 23.15 -24.16
CA ARG A 551 -9.21 22.87 -25.55
C ARG A 551 -10.27 22.17 -26.36
N GLN A 552 -11.33 21.65 -25.74
CA GLN A 552 -12.41 20.93 -26.41
C GLN A 552 -11.84 19.81 -27.31
N ASP A 553 -11.04 18.94 -26.74
CA ASP A 553 -10.40 17.85 -27.47
C ASP A 553 -11.42 16.98 -28.20
N HIS A 554 -10.99 16.22 -29.20
CA HIS A 554 -11.88 15.49 -30.14
C HIS A 554 -12.89 14.55 -29.46
N ASN A 555 -12.62 14.09 -28.23
CA ASN A 555 -13.54 13.24 -27.48
C ASN A 555 -14.68 14.03 -26.80
N GLY A 556 -14.60 15.34 -26.73
CA GLY A 556 -15.62 16.20 -26.15
C GLY A 556 -15.87 15.99 -24.66
N PHE A 557 -17.05 16.37 -24.19
CA PHE A 557 -17.41 16.44 -22.77
C PHE A 557 -17.27 15.12 -22.00
N THR A 558 -17.33 13.95 -22.66
CA THR A 558 -17.18 12.66 -22.00
C THR A 558 -15.78 12.41 -21.43
N HIS A 559 -14.78 13.17 -21.88
CA HIS A 559 -13.37 13.05 -21.48
C HIS A 559 -12.85 14.27 -20.74
N GLN A 560 -13.72 15.25 -20.48
CA GLN A 560 -13.39 16.56 -19.95
C GLN A 560 -14.13 16.79 -18.63
N ASP A 561 -13.41 16.93 -17.53
CA ASP A 561 -13.92 17.32 -16.22
C ASP A 561 -12.76 17.81 -15.34
N PRO A 562 -12.60 19.13 -15.12
CA PRO A 562 -11.50 19.68 -14.34
C PRO A 562 -11.69 19.53 -12.83
N GLY A 563 -12.75 18.88 -12.35
CA GLY A 563 -13.10 18.75 -10.93
C GLY A 563 -12.03 18.08 -10.07
N PHE A 564 -11.16 17.24 -10.66
CA PHE A 564 -10.02 16.67 -9.94
C PHE A 564 -9.08 17.74 -9.37
N LEU A 565 -8.94 18.89 -10.05
CA LEU A 565 -8.12 20.00 -9.57
C LEU A 565 -8.64 20.54 -8.23
N ASP A 566 -9.95 20.56 -8.01
CA ASP A 566 -10.55 20.96 -6.73
C ASP A 566 -10.17 20.00 -5.61
N VAL A 567 -10.09 18.68 -5.90
CA VAL A 567 -9.63 17.68 -4.93
C VAL A 567 -8.20 17.97 -4.52
N VAL A 568 -7.32 18.24 -5.48
CA VAL A 568 -5.88 18.51 -5.23
C VAL A 568 -5.67 19.86 -4.53
N LEU A 569 -6.41 20.91 -4.91
CA LEU A 569 -6.33 22.25 -4.29
C LEU A 569 -6.71 22.26 -2.80
N ASN A 570 -7.52 21.30 -2.36
CA ASN A 570 -7.87 21.15 -0.95
C ASN A 570 -6.76 20.48 -0.10
N LYS A 571 -5.66 20.03 -0.70
CA LYS A 571 -4.51 19.45 0.00
C LYS A 571 -3.49 20.52 0.37
N SER A 572 -2.56 20.15 1.24
CA SER A 572 -1.46 21.04 1.61
C SER A 572 -0.59 21.39 0.40
N PRO A 573 -0.27 22.66 0.17
CA PRO A 573 0.65 23.07 -0.91
C PRO A 573 2.09 22.58 -0.67
N GLU A 574 2.38 22.05 0.51
CA GLU A 574 3.67 21.45 0.81
C GLU A 574 3.84 20.06 0.21
N ILE A 575 2.74 19.40 -0.19
CA ILE A 575 2.72 18.04 -0.74
C ILE A 575 2.05 17.93 -2.10
N THR A 576 1.33 18.95 -2.56
CA THR A 576 0.68 18.93 -3.88
C THR A 576 1.01 20.18 -4.68
N ARG A 577 1.16 20.00 -5.99
CA ARG A 577 1.38 21.08 -6.95
C ARG A 577 0.60 20.83 -8.22
N ILE A 578 0.02 21.91 -8.76
CA ILE A 578 -0.68 21.91 -10.05
C ILE A 578 0.10 22.81 -11.00
N TYR A 579 0.37 22.31 -12.19
CA TYR A 579 1.08 23.00 -13.25
C TYR A 579 0.23 23.05 -14.51
N LEU A 580 0.15 24.23 -15.14
CA LEU A 580 -0.60 24.49 -16.35
C LEU A 580 0.36 25.06 -17.44
N PRO A 581 1.32 24.24 -17.94
CA PRO A 581 2.29 24.70 -18.93
C PRO A 581 1.60 25.01 -20.27
N PRO A 582 1.78 26.23 -20.83
CA PRO A 582 1.07 26.66 -22.03
C PRO A 582 1.68 26.14 -23.33
N ASP A 583 2.93 25.72 -23.32
CA ASP A 583 3.71 25.34 -24.50
C ASP A 583 4.74 24.24 -24.20
N VAL A 584 5.42 23.76 -25.24
CA VAL A 584 6.44 22.69 -25.14
C VAL A 584 7.55 23.03 -24.16
N ASN A 585 8.14 24.23 -24.27
CA ASN A 585 9.32 24.59 -23.51
C ASN A 585 9.02 24.72 -22.01
N SER A 586 7.86 25.25 -21.65
CA SER A 586 7.38 25.28 -20.28
C SER A 586 7.01 23.87 -19.77
N LEU A 587 6.38 23.02 -20.60
CA LEU A 587 6.06 21.63 -20.23
C LEU A 587 7.33 20.83 -19.92
N LEU A 588 8.37 20.93 -20.73
CA LEU A 588 9.65 20.26 -20.50
C LEU A 588 10.33 20.73 -19.21
N SER A 589 10.33 22.05 -18.96
CA SER A 589 10.86 22.62 -17.73
C SER A 589 10.11 22.14 -16.49
N VAL A 590 8.78 22.08 -16.55
CA VAL A 590 7.93 21.54 -15.48
C VAL A 590 8.17 20.04 -15.28
N ALA A 591 8.21 19.26 -16.35
CA ALA A 591 8.43 17.81 -16.26
C ALA A 591 9.78 17.45 -15.64
N ASP A 592 10.86 18.15 -16.02
CA ASP A 592 12.19 17.98 -15.41
C ASP A 592 12.14 18.28 -13.90
N HIS A 593 11.52 19.39 -13.51
CA HIS A 593 11.34 19.76 -12.11
C HIS A 593 10.52 18.70 -11.33
N CYS A 594 9.39 18.25 -11.86
CA CYS A 594 8.54 17.27 -11.23
C CYS A 594 9.24 15.92 -11.02
N LEU A 595 9.95 15.43 -12.04
CA LEU A 595 10.66 14.16 -11.98
C LEU A 595 11.86 14.16 -11.02
N ARG A 596 12.46 15.34 -10.74
CA ARG A 596 13.52 15.52 -9.74
C ARG A 596 12.99 15.73 -8.33
N SER A 597 11.72 16.10 -8.19
CA SER A 597 11.11 16.42 -6.90
C SER A 597 10.90 15.19 -6.02
N VAL A 598 10.78 15.40 -4.71
CA VAL A 598 10.50 14.39 -3.71
C VAL A 598 9.35 14.82 -2.82
N ASP A 599 8.59 13.84 -2.32
CA ASP A 599 7.47 14.05 -1.38
C ASP A 599 6.35 14.94 -1.93
N TYR A 600 6.14 14.90 -3.25
CA TYR A 600 5.03 15.63 -3.90
C TYR A 600 4.11 14.71 -4.70
N VAL A 601 2.86 15.14 -4.82
CA VAL A 601 1.95 14.79 -5.91
C VAL A 601 1.94 15.98 -6.87
N ASN A 602 2.55 15.80 -8.03
CA ASN A 602 2.62 16.78 -9.10
C ASN A 602 1.53 16.49 -10.13
N VAL A 603 0.68 17.46 -10.38
CA VAL A 603 -0.40 17.38 -11.38
C VAL A 603 -0.06 18.33 -12.53
N ILE A 604 0.25 17.78 -13.68
CA ILE A 604 0.59 18.51 -14.91
C ILE A 604 -0.59 18.43 -15.85
N VAL A 605 -1.24 19.54 -16.12
CA VAL A 605 -2.39 19.63 -17.02
C VAL A 605 -1.94 20.31 -18.29
N CYS A 606 -1.99 19.62 -19.41
CA CYS A 606 -1.53 20.19 -20.69
C CYS A 606 -2.35 19.70 -21.89
N ASP A 607 -2.16 20.39 -22.98
CA ASP A 607 -2.75 20.10 -24.28
C ASP A 607 -1.88 19.11 -25.07
N LYS A 608 -2.51 18.19 -25.78
CA LYS A 608 -1.86 17.19 -26.66
C LYS A 608 -2.09 17.44 -28.15
N GLN A 609 -2.91 18.41 -28.51
CA GLN A 609 -3.16 18.78 -29.91
C GLN A 609 -2.16 19.86 -30.36
N LEU A 610 -2.17 20.14 -31.66
CA LEU A 610 -1.40 21.29 -32.20
C LEU A 610 -1.79 22.57 -31.50
N HIS A 611 -0.80 23.25 -30.94
CA HIS A 611 -0.97 24.45 -30.15
C HIS A 611 0.11 25.48 -30.48
N LEU A 612 -0.26 26.75 -30.47
CA LEU A 612 0.68 27.86 -30.61
C LEU A 612 1.72 27.83 -29.50
N GLN A 613 2.96 28.12 -29.85
CA GLN A 613 4.09 28.17 -28.94
C GLN A 613 4.42 29.64 -28.63
N TYR A 614 4.71 29.94 -27.35
CA TYR A 614 4.75 31.34 -26.88
C TYR A 614 6.12 31.77 -26.37
N MET A 615 6.91 30.85 -25.79
CA MET A 615 8.17 31.16 -25.13
C MET A 615 9.34 30.38 -25.73
N ASP A 616 10.46 31.05 -25.94
CA ASP A 616 11.73 30.33 -26.11
C ASP A 616 12.11 29.62 -24.81
N MET A 617 13.14 28.78 -24.86
CA MET A 617 13.53 27.95 -23.71
C MET A 617 13.96 28.80 -22.50
N ASP A 618 14.70 29.89 -22.69
CA ASP A 618 15.17 30.73 -21.59
C ASP A 618 14.01 31.49 -20.92
N ALA A 619 13.07 31.99 -21.72
CA ALA A 619 11.85 32.61 -21.22
C ALA A 619 10.97 31.62 -20.46
N ALA A 620 10.83 30.39 -20.98
CA ALA A 620 10.06 29.32 -20.34
C ALA A 620 10.68 28.92 -18.98
N ILE A 621 12.00 28.72 -18.90
CA ILE A 621 12.70 28.42 -17.65
C ILE A 621 12.50 29.54 -16.62
N LYS A 622 12.65 30.80 -17.06
CA LYS A 622 12.44 31.96 -16.19
C LYS A 622 10.98 32.02 -15.68
N HIS A 623 10.01 31.77 -16.56
CA HIS A 623 8.59 31.76 -16.22
C HIS A 623 8.28 30.65 -15.20
N CYS A 624 8.67 29.40 -15.47
CA CYS A 624 8.45 28.26 -14.59
C CYS A 624 9.16 28.41 -13.23
N THR A 625 10.37 28.98 -13.20
CA THR A 625 11.11 29.26 -11.96
C THR A 625 10.38 30.26 -11.06
N LYS A 626 9.68 31.23 -11.65
CA LYS A 626 8.87 32.22 -10.92
C LYS A 626 7.48 31.70 -10.56
N GLY A 627 7.01 30.68 -11.25
CA GLY A 627 5.69 30.06 -11.08
C GLY A 627 4.54 30.82 -11.74
N LEU A 628 4.63 32.14 -11.87
CA LEU A 628 3.64 33.01 -12.51
C LEU A 628 4.35 34.22 -13.14
N GLY A 629 3.92 34.65 -14.32
CA GLY A 629 4.49 35.81 -14.99
C GLY A 629 3.48 36.54 -15.86
N ILE A 630 3.73 37.84 -16.05
CA ILE A 630 2.99 38.65 -17.01
C ILE A 630 3.68 38.55 -18.38
N TRP A 631 2.91 38.33 -19.42
CA TRP A 631 3.38 38.36 -20.80
C TRP A 631 3.18 39.75 -21.37
N ASP A 632 4.24 40.55 -21.43
CA ASP A 632 4.20 41.93 -21.90
C ASP A 632 3.65 42.04 -23.33
N TRP A 633 3.97 41.06 -24.18
CA TRP A 633 3.50 41.00 -25.57
C TRP A 633 1.99 40.75 -25.71
N ALA A 634 1.37 40.16 -24.70
CA ALA A 634 -0.08 39.89 -24.67
C ALA A 634 -0.84 40.88 -23.78
N SER A 635 -0.13 41.76 -23.05
CA SER A 635 -0.73 42.74 -22.16
C SER A 635 -1.29 43.94 -22.95
N THR A 636 -2.48 44.38 -22.58
CA THR A 636 -3.09 45.60 -23.13
C THR A 636 -2.68 46.84 -22.36
N ASP A 637 -2.08 46.71 -21.19
CA ASP A 637 -1.61 47.82 -20.36
C ASP A 637 -0.08 47.71 -20.14
N LEU A 638 0.65 48.43 -20.98
CA LEU A 638 2.10 48.52 -20.92
C LEU A 638 2.61 49.40 -19.77
N THR A 639 1.73 50.08 -19.04
CA THR A 639 2.08 50.95 -17.91
C THR A 639 1.99 50.27 -16.55
N PHE A 640 1.37 49.11 -16.49
CA PHE A 640 1.20 48.36 -15.24
C PHE A 640 2.47 47.57 -14.86
N HIS A 641 3.43 48.28 -14.30
CA HIS A 641 4.54 47.65 -13.59
C HIS A 641 4.10 47.27 -12.17
N GLY A 642 3.13 46.36 -12.07
CA GLY A 642 2.62 45.90 -10.78
C GLY A 642 3.69 45.17 -9.96
N MET A 643 4.11 45.78 -8.86
CA MET A 643 4.84 45.04 -7.82
C MET A 643 3.89 44.10 -7.08
N TRP A 644 3.83 42.85 -7.49
CA TRP A 644 3.28 41.81 -6.64
C TRP A 644 4.34 41.48 -5.56
N LYS A 645 4.16 42.03 -4.37
CA LYS A 645 4.82 41.51 -3.19
C LYS A 645 4.05 40.27 -2.77
N GLY A 646 4.52 39.08 -3.15
CA GLY A 646 4.02 37.84 -2.61
C GLY A 646 4.24 37.81 -1.10
N SER A 647 3.16 37.67 -0.33
CA SER A 647 3.27 37.29 1.07
C SER A 647 3.80 35.87 1.16
N SER A 648 4.75 35.63 2.06
CA SER A 648 5.32 34.32 2.40
C SER A 648 4.20 33.38 2.89
N GLY A 649 3.72 32.52 2.05
CA GLY A 649 2.57 31.63 2.22
C GLY A 649 2.01 31.23 0.87
N SER A 650 2.82 31.26 -0.16
CA SER A 650 2.42 31.06 -1.54
C SER A 650 2.04 29.63 -1.82
N ARG A 651 0.77 29.42 -2.10
CA ARG A 651 0.35 28.33 -2.98
C ARG A 651 0.97 28.61 -4.35
N GLU A 652 1.92 27.78 -4.79
CA GLU A 652 2.44 27.87 -6.14
C GLU A 652 1.37 27.35 -7.10
N LEU A 653 0.48 28.24 -7.52
CA LEU A 653 -0.42 28.00 -8.63
C LEU A 653 0.29 28.51 -9.89
N VAL A 654 0.75 27.62 -10.74
CA VAL A 654 1.24 27.98 -12.07
C VAL A 654 0.00 28.15 -12.95
N ALA A 655 -0.64 29.31 -12.85
CA ALA A 655 -1.76 29.65 -13.71
C ALA A 655 -1.24 30.43 -14.94
N ASN A 656 -1.52 29.92 -16.11
CA ASN A 656 -1.37 30.64 -17.37
C ASN A 656 -2.76 31.12 -17.82
N HIS A 657 -2.87 32.35 -18.17
CA HIS A 657 -4.05 32.93 -18.84
C HIS A 657 -3.83 33.02 -20.34
#